data_97535b0d02f573c615b419a0dd44524c
#
_entry.id   97535b0d02f573c615b419a0dd44524c
#
_cell.length_a   1.000
_cell.length_b   1.000
_cell.length_c   1.000
_cell.angle_alpha   90.00
_cell.angle_beta   90.00
_cell.angle_gamma   90.00
#
_symmetry.space_group_name_H-M   'P 1'
#
loop_
_entity.id
_entity.type
_entity.pdbx_description
1 polymer ?
#
loop_
_entity_poly.entity_id
_entity_poly.type
_entity_poly.pdbx_seq_one_letter_code
_entity_poly.pdbx_strand_id
1 'polypeptide(L)'
;MRSPSLLAAIVVLGSCAAPEGKGLVPTPVGSGAAVKFDPFARPLPEVPLPNDFATRFDATAPTKRRINASMLAATKWESATREELDKLDGWGTYQSITVGFDRPLDLQNIVRRHQGDDYEPADDVAYLLDVTPDSPDFCERTPLDFGEGNFPTVLERKAYFDNDRDSEQLSFEDRDEDANRNGVLDLGEDLDMDGVLDAPNVLVPGQTKFQTMEWYERETNTLIMKPLMPLRENTTYAVVLTRRLVDEDGRPVRSPFAYVNHTSQTQQLAPLGQCLPKYGLGLDDVAFTWAYSTMSVSRDFRVIRDGLYGLGPLSRLSTQFPAELKGLLQLRESSVPNSRIVPSEALRAALPDILKALNRGRLSKADEALIDAHKFVDFHAVFSFESPQFFRRVDSEDRPLPLYKQTFELDPVSGAAFTRPERSFVWLTVPKNRRGPAPVVILGHGYTGNKLDPLIYGGFFARLGLACIGVENVSHGIDAESTEIQALGGLFKARGLENFFTALTKNDRAFDQNGDGRKDSAADFWTSYISHTREVVRQSAVDYMQLVRILKTFDGATRWEWDVNRDGAKDLAGDFDGDGQVDVGGVGSINITGGSLGGIMSALMAGLEPQMDVAIPVAGGAGLPDIGVRSIQGGVREAVNLRMLGPLLVTIPSRDDATKRELWTVLPDLNGQGRRRIAAVPVPLVEGDTVVLHNLTTKEHRCFRMGADGLSRAAISSDQYDGYRYEIYPGVLPPKPREGCEIPAEASPKWVLERFEFDFTWQGRPFKAGDALVALGDGFGFRRNSPEIRRFMGLAQLAIERGDPVNYLPNAERHRILRYGTGEEVSTRLLVVNTIGDMNVPVAAGASIARAAGFIGLTEKDPRYGKTQNRVLIDTGVIKAVERDLPYRNSKGEPVLLDVDHWSAVNGVDDGFDVPRLNPPLRLVKRSERVGGFTGVIFPMVVPTGKHGFDPPNPERPWDLGSFLMNLLGRYIASGGSEFPVEPCVMQNACSWIPPVPND
;
A
#
# COMPACT_ATOMS: atom_id res chain seq x y z
N MET A 1 51.35 -43.10 46.66
CA MET A 1 50.43 -43.60 47.74
C MET A 1 49.07 -42.97 47.47
N ARG A 2 48.03 -43.84 47.37
CA ARG A 2 46.59 -43.56 47.26
C ARG A 2 46.05 -42.96 45.95
N SER A 3 45.61 -43.87 45.10
CA SER A 3 44.58 -43.62 44.06
C SER A 3 43.24 -43.19 44.66
N PRO A 4 42.47 -42.36 43.99
CA PRO A 4 41.03 -42.37 44.15
C PRO A 4 40.35 -43.01 42.92
N SER A 5 39.42 -43.85 43.21
CA SER A 5 38.58 -44.66 42.37
C SER A 5 37.66 -43.71 41.51
N LEU A 6 37.65 -43.94 40.23
CA LEU A 6 36.63 -43.34 39.29
C LEU A 6 35.34 -44.13 39.47
N LEU A 7 34.34 -43.51 40.06
CA LEU A 7 32.94 -44.00 40.00
C LEU A 7 32.35 -43.49 38.69
N ALA A 8 32.18 -44.36 37.69
CA ALA A 8 31.44 -44.07 36.49
C ALA A 8 29.93 -44.10 36.82
N ALA A 9 29.30 -42.91 36.88
CA ALA A 9 27.86 -42.82 36.92
C ALA A 9 27.34 -43.00 35.50
N ILE A 10 26.75 -44.13 35.20
CA ILE A 10 25.96 -44.39 34.00
C ILE A 10 24.67 -43.58 34.13
N VAL A 11 24.60 -42.41 33.49
CA VAL A 11 23.34 -41.69 33.30
C VAL A 11 22.59 -42.42 32.19
N VAL A 12 21.62 -43.23 32.58
CA VAL A 12 20.63 -43.76 31.65
C VAL A 12 19.75 -42.57 31.25
N LEU A 13 20.06 -41.96 30.10
CA LEU A 13 19.12 -41.06 29.40
C LEU A 13 17.95 -41.94 28.93
N GLY A 14 16.96 -42.12 29.79
CA GLY A 14 15.64 -42.52 29.39
C GLY A 14 15.07 -41.42 28.49
N SER A 15 15.01 -41.64 27.20
CA SER A 15 14.23 -40.83 26.30
C SER A 15 12.77 -40.97 26.74
N CYS A 16 12.28 -40.06 27.58
CA CYS A 16 10.85 -39.83 27.67
C CYS A 16 10.41 -39.26 26.30
N ALA A 17 10.13 -40.14 25.35
CA ALA A 17 9.28 -39.78 24.23
C ALA A 17 7.97 -39.33 24.85
N ALA A 18 7.65 -38.04 24.76
CA ALA A 18 6.31 -37.57 25.09
C ALA A 18 5.34 -38.45 24.26
N PRO A 19 4.22 -38.88 24.80
CA PRO A 19 3.27 -39.70 24.04
C PRO A 19 2.92 -38.89 22.78
N GLU A 20 3.11 -39.52 21.61
CA GLU A 20 2.71 -38.90 20.34
C GLU A 20 1.25 -38.45 20.48
N GLY A 21 1.00 -37.11 20.41
CA GLY A 21 -0.34 -36.58 20.51
C GLY A 21 -1.18 -37.19 19.40
N LYS A 22 -2.46 -37.47 19.64
CA LYS A 22 -3.39 -37.90 18.59
C LYS A 22 -3.83 -36.69 17.77
N GLY A 23 -3.87 -36.83 16.45
CA GLY A 23 -4.53 -35.86 15.55
C GLY A 23 -6.07 -35.97 15.62
N LEU A 24 -6.75 -35.16 14.81
CA LEU A 24 -8.23 -35.14 14.76
C LEU A 24 -8.79 -36.49 14.28
N VAL A 25 -8.44 -36.86 13.06
CA VAL A 25 -8.78 -38.14 12.43
C VAL A 25 -7.58 -38.66 11.65
N PRO A 26 -7.45 -39.98 11.46
CA PRO A 26 -6.40 -40.55 10.63
C PRO A 26 -6.46 -40.04 9.20
N THR A 27 -5.29 -39.82 8.57
CA THR A 27 -5.22 -39.49 7.16
C THR A 27 -5.80 -40.64 6.33
N PRO A 28 -6.78 -40.37 5.45
CA PRO A 28 -7.34 -41.41 4.58
C PRO A 28 -6.24 -42.01 3.67
N VAL A 29 -6.33 -43.31 3.42
CA VAL A 29 -5.42 -43.96 2.50
C VAL A 29 -5.61 -43.38 1.09
N GLY A 30 -4.52 -42.99 0.42
CA GLY A 30 -4.57 -42.39 -0.89
C GLY A 30 -3.17 -42.19 -1.47
N SER A 31 -3.13 -41.87 -2.76
CA SER A 31 -1.90 -41.63 -3.51
C SER A 31 -1.84 -40.25 -4.19
N GLY A 32 -2.74 -39.32 -3.82
CA GLY A 32 -2.75 -37.97 -4.36
C GLY A 32 -1.60 -37.10 -3.88
N ALA A 33 -1.50 -35.89 -4.39
CA ALA A 33 -0.47 -34.92 -4.04
C ALA A 33 -0.41 -34.72 -2.51
N ALA A 34 0.78 -34.81 -1.93
CA ALA A 34 0.99 -34.57 -0.52
C ALA A 34 1.33 -33.10 -0.26
N VAL A 35 0.77 -32.54 0.80
CA VAL A 35 1.17 -31.21 1.28
C VAL A 35 2.66 -31.26 1.69
N LYS A 36 3.43 -30.28 1.24
CA LYS A 36 4.81 -30.10 1.68
C LYS A 36 4.84 -29.56 3.10
N PHE A 37 5.57 -30.22 3.97
CA PHE A 37 5.75 -29.80 5.34
C PHE A 37 7.14 -30.22 5.85
N ASP A 38 8.14 -29.39 5.57
CA ASP A 38 9.52 -29.58 6.00
C ASP A 38 10.02 -28.37 6.79
N PRO A 39 9.94 -28.39 8.15
CA PRO A 39 10.42 -27.28 8.97
C PRO A 39 11.95 -27.16 9.01
N PHE A 40 12.67 -28.13 8.45
CA PHE A 40 14.13 -28.16 8.41
C PHE A 40 14.71 -27.80 7.05
N ALA A 41 13.86 -27.56 6.06
CA ALA A 41 14.28 -27.11 4.73
C ALA A 41 15.15 -25.84 4.83
N ARG A 42 16.11 -25.71 3.92
CA ARG A 42 17.04 -24.59 3.84
C ARG A 42 16.98 -23.98 2.44
N PRO A 43 17.12 -22.65 2.30
CA PRO A 43 17.41 -21.65 3.35
C PRO A 43 16.23 -21.32 4.27
N LEU A 44 15.01 -21.66 3.88
CA LEU A 44 13.77 -21.39 4.63
C LEU A 44 12.97 -22.67 4.87
N PRO A 45 12.28 -22.79 6.01
CA PRO A 45 11.30 -23.84 6.23
C PRO A 45 10.23 -23.86 5.13
N GLU A 46 9.81 -25.04 4.71
CA GLU A 46 8.74 -25.24 3.76
C GLU A 46 7.52 -25.83 4.49
N VAL A 47 6.66 -24.93 4.97
CA VAL A 47 5.42 -25.25 5.66
C VAL A 47 4.30 -24.36 5.12
N PRO A 48 3.04 -24.80 5.18
CA PRO A 48 1.91 -23.91 4.87
C PRO A 48 1.97 -22.66 5.73
N LEU A 49 1.76 -21.48 5.14
CA LEU A 49 1.79 -20.19 5.83
C LEU A 49 0.50 -19.40 5.53
N PRO A 50 -0.03 -18.66 6.52
CA PRO A 50 0.36 -18.55 7.93
C PRO A 50 0.11 -19.87 8.69
N ASN A 51 0.91 -20.14 9.76
CA ASN A 51 0.81 -21.37 10.51
C ASN A 51 1.38 -21.20 11.94
N ASP A 52 0.61 -21.53 12.95
CA ASP A 52 1.04 -21.42 14.36
C ASP A 52 2.19 -22.37 14.71
N PHE A 53 2.46 -23.38 13.88
CA PHE A 53 3.66 -24.20 14.01
C PHE A 53 4.95 -23.37 13.91
N ALA A 54 4.94 -22.30 13.11
CA ALA A 54 6.06 -21.37 12.93
C ALA A 54 6.00 -20.18 13.92
N THR A 55 5.42 -20.39 15.10
CA THR A 55 5.39 -19.40 16.18
C THR A 55 6.06 -19.98 17.44
N ARG A 56 6.47 -19.09 18.36
CA ARG A 56 6.92 -19.43 19.71
C ARG A 56 5.98 -18.87 20.77
N PHE A 57 5.94 -19.51 21.93
CA PHE A 57 5.14 -19.01 23.06
C PHE A 57 5.75 -17.73 23.64
N ASP A 58 4.89 -16.73 23.88
CA ASP A 58 5.23 -15.51 24.61
C ASP A 58 4.06 -15.12 25.53
N ALA A 59 4.24 -15.27 26.83
CA ALA A 59 3.22 -14.96 27.83
C ALA A 59 2.81 -13.48 27.86
N THR A 60 3.66 -12.57 27.34
CA THR A 60 3.40 -11.13 27.32
C THR A 60 2.55 -10.68 26.13
N ALA A 61 2.53 -11.47 25.07
CA ALA A 61 1.72 -11.19 23.88
C ALA A 61 0.23 -11.48 24.15
N PRO A 62 -0.71 -10.67 23.61
CA PRO A 62 -2.14 -10.94 23.72
C PRO A 62 -2.53 -12.31 23.21
N THR A 63 -1.97 -12.71 22.06
CA THR A 63 -2.18 -14.02 21.44
C THR A 63 -1.43 -15.16 22.13
N LYS A 64 -0.58 -14.87 23.12
CA LYS A 64 0.39 -15.78 23.73
C LYS A 64 1.41 -16.37 22.74
N ARG A 65 1.61 -15.72 21.62
CA ARG A 65 2.48 -16.15 20.53
C ARG A 65 3.34 -15.01 20.01
N ARG A 66 4.44 -15.38 19.38
CA ARG A 66 5.24 -14.53 18.48
C ARG A 66 5.66 -15.34 17.28
N ILE A 67 5.79 -14.66 16.14
CA ILE A 67 6.40 -15.25 14.95
C ILE A 67 7.80 -15.74 15.32
N ASN A 68 8.20 -16.89 14.79
CA ASN A 68 9.53 -17.45 14.95
C ASN A 68 10.27 -17.39 13.62
N ALA A 69 10.72 -16.17 13.27
CA ALA A 69 11.40 -15.94 12.00
C ALA A 69 12.83 -16.48 12.01
N SER A 70 13.26 -17.10 10.90
CA SER A 70 14.67 -17.48 10.75
C SER A 70 15.54 -16.25 10.60
N MET A 71 16.61 -16.15 11.39
CA MET A 71 17.60 -15.06 11.31
C MET A 71 18.71 -15.31 10.27
N LEU A 72 18.64 -16.41 9.51
CA LEU A 72 19.54 -16.67 8.41
C LEU A 72 19.14 -15.80 7.21
N ALA A 73 19.92 -14.79 6.93
CA ALA A 73 19.69 -13.84 5.86
C ALA A 73 20.99 -13.56 5.10
N ALA A 74 20.90 -13.37 3.81
CA ALA A 74 22.05 -13.04 2.96
C ALA A 74 22.53 -11.60 3.17
N THR A 75 21.62 -10.68 3.49
CA THR A 75 21.90 -9.24 3.61
C THR A 75 21.45 -8.70 4.97
N LYS A 76 22.00 -7.54 5.37
CA LYS A 76 21.55 -6.81 6.57
C LYS A 76 20.10 -6.32 6.42
N TRP A 77 19.75 -5.95 5.20
CA TRP A 77 18.39 -5.53 4.86
C TRP A 77 17.35 -6.63 5.12
N GLU A 78 17.63 -7.85 4.65
CA GLU A 78 16.79 -9.01 4.90
C GLU A 78 16.76 -9.37 6.40
N SER A 79 17.91 -9.36 7.07
CA SER A 79 18.01 -9.61 8.51
C SER A 79 17.13 -8.65 9.31
N ALA A 80 17.19 -7.36 9.03
CA ALA A 80 16.36 -6.35 9.69
C ALA A 80 14.86 -6.56 9.43
N THR A 81 14.48 -6.96 8.21
CA THR A 81 13.10 -7.31 7.88
C THR A 81 12.62 -8.49 8.73
N ARG A 82 13.43 -9.53 8.86
CA ARG A 82 13.12 -10.72 9.67
C ARG A 82 13.03 -10.41 11.16
N GLU A 83 13.88 -9.52 11.68
CA GLU A 83 13.82 -9.04 13.06
C GLU A 83 12.50 -8.32 13.36
N GLU A 84 11.99 -7.51 12.41
CA GLU A 84 10.70 -6.85 12.54
C GLU A 84 9.52 -7.84 12.51
N LEU A 85 9.58 -8.85 11.64
CA LEU A 85 8.59 -9.92 11.61
C LEU A 85 8.57 -10.74 12.90
N ASP A 86 9.75 -11.02 13.47
CA ASP A 86 9.90 -11.80 14.71
C ASP A 86 9.27 -11.12 15.94
N LYS A 87 9.08 -9.80 15.89
CA LYS A 87 8.40 -9.01 16.94
C LYS A 87 6.88 -9.10 16.88
N LEU A 88 6.30 -9.61 15.80
CA LEU A 88 4.85 -9.68 15.63
C LEU A 88 4.25 -10.76 16.56
N ASP A 89 3.13 -10.43 17.16
CA ASP A 89 2.42 -11.29 18.11
C ASP A 89 1.42 -12.25 17.47
N GLY A 90 1.52 -12.48 16.16
CA GLY A 90 0.68 -13.38 15.39
C GLY A 90 0.83 -13.12 13.90
N TRP A 91 0.02 -13.81 13.12
CA TRP A 91 -0.01 -13.72 11.67
C TRP A 91 -0.89 -12.55 11.18
N GLY A 92 -0.76 -12.21 9.91
CA GLY A 92 -1.54 -11.15 9.30
C GLY A 92 -3.04 -11.45 9.26
N THR A 93 -3.83 -10.39 9.29
CA THR A 93 -5.29 -10.46 9.15
C THR A 93 -5.75 -10.41 7.69
N TYR A 94 -4.85 -9.97 6.78
CA TYR A 94 -5.14 -9.85 5.34
C TYR A 94 -4.07 -10.51 4.46
N GLN A 95 -3.16 -11.20 5.07
CA GLN A 95 -2.07 -11.93 4.43
C GLN A 95 -2.59 -13.10 3.59
N SER A 96 -1.95 -13.36 2.44
CA SER A 96 -2.22 -14.55 1.63
C SER A 96 -1.84 -15.82 2.37
N ILE A 97 -2.67 -16.87 2.17
CA ILE A 97 -2.45 -18.22 2.68
C ILE A 97 -1.81 -19.04 1.57
N THR A 98 -0.69 -19.70 1.85
CA THR A 98 0.04 -20.50 0.87
C THR A 98 0.27 -21.91 1.34
N VAL A 99 0.14 -22.88 0.44
CA VAL A 99 0.41 -24.30 0.70
C VAL A 99 1.00 -24.96 -0.53
N GLY A 100 2.21 -25.51 -0.39
CA GLY A 100 2.92 -26.24 -1.45
C GLY A 100 2.57 -27.72 -1.47
N PHE A 101 2.67 -28.34 -2.64
CA PHE A 101 2.43 -29.77 -2.87
C PHE A 101 3.62 -30.42 -3.56
N ASP A 102 3.75 -31.74 -3.37
CA ASP A 102 4.82 -32.53 -3.99
C ASP A 102 4.58 -32.82 -5.48
N ARG A 103 3.37 -32.52 -5.98
CA ARG A 103 2.93 -32.70 -7.38
C ARG A 103 1.93 -31.62 -7.78
N PRO A 104 1.75 -31.38 -9.11
CA PRO A 104 0.77 -30.44 -9.61
C PRO A 104 -0.67 -30.79 -9.22
N LEU A 105 -1.49 -29.74 -9.05
CA LEU A 105 -2.93 -29.84 -8.77
C LEU A 105 -3.74 -29.73 -10.06
N ASP A 106 -4.95 -30.34 -10.07
CA ASP A 106 -5.95 -30.09 -11.10
C ASP A 106 -6.54 -28.68 -10.95
N LEU A 107 -5.97 -27.75 -11.69
CA LEU A 107 -6.39 -26.34 -11.63
C LEU A 107 -7.83 -26.16 -12.16
N GLN A 108 -8.29 -27.00 -13.11
CA GLN A 108 -9.67 -26.96 -13.59
C GLN A 108 -10.67 -27.35 -12.50
N ASN A 109 -10.29 -28.28 -11.64
CA ASN A 109 -11.12 -28.67 -10.50
C ASN A 109 -11.33 -27.48 -9.56
N ILE A 110 -10.25 -26.74 -9.27
CA ILE A 110 -10.30 -25.55 -8.39
C ILE A 110 -11.19 -24.46 -9.02
N VAL A 111 -10.94 -24.14 -10.29
CA VAL A 111 -11.69 -23.09 -11.01
C VAL A 111 -13.19 -23.40 -11.04
N ARG A 112 -13.57 -24.64 -11.37
CA ARG A 112 -15.00 -25.02 -11.44
C ARG A 112 -15.72 -24.89 -10.11
N ARG A 113 -15.02 -24.99 -9.00
CA ARG A 113 -15.60 -24.93 -7.65
C ARG A 113 -15.57 -23.57 -7.00
N HIS A 114 -14.67 -22.67 -7.43
CA HIS A 114 -14.47 -21.35 -6.81
C HIS A 114 -14.72 -20.18 -7.75
N GLN A 115 -14.53 -20.32 -9.04
CA GLN A 115 -14.67 -19.24 -10.02
C GLN A 115 -16.03 -19.29 -10.74
N GLY A 116 -17.09 -19.57 -10.04
CA GLY A 116 -18.44 -19.64 -10.61
C GLY A 116 -19.28 -18.41 -10.25
N ASP A 117 -20.48 -18.38 -10.86
CA ASP A 117 -21.54 -17.43 -10.50
C ASP A 117 -22.36 -17.90 -9.32
N ASP A 118 -22.18 -19.11 -8.85
CA ASP A 118 -23.10 -19.78 -7.93
C ASP A 118 -22.77 -19.59 -6.46
N TYR A 119 -21.55 -19.20 -6.12
CA TYR A 119 -21.13 -19.03 -4.71
C TYR A 119 -21.65 -20.14 -3.78
N GLU A 120 -21.61 -21.38 -4.29
CA GLU A 120 -22.04 -22.57 -3.55
C GLU A 120 -20.90 -23.03 -2.62
N PRO A 121 -20.93 -22.65 -1.34
CA PRO A 121 -19.84 -22.99 -0.42
C PRO A 121 -19.78 -24.47 -0.08
N ALA A 122 -20.80 -25.25 -0.45
CA ALA A 122 -20.87 -26.65 -0.06
C ALA A 122 -19.95 -27.53 -0.89
N ASP A 123 -19.46 -27.06 -2.06
CA ASP A 123 -18.56 -27.82 -2.92
C ASP A 123 -17.11 -27.27 -3.01
N ASP A 124 -16.80 -26.25 -2.23
CA ASP A 124 -15.48 -25.64 -2.18
C ASP A 124 -14.35 -26.64 -1.86
N VAL A 125 -13.15 -26.41 -2.42
CA VAL A 125 -11.97 -27.24 -2.15
C VAL A 125 -11.25 -26.84 -0.87
N ALA A 126 -11.43 -25.59 -0.41
CA ALA A 126 -10.79 -25.07 0.79
C ALA A 126 -11.71 -24.11 1.56
N TYR A 127 -11.53 -24.07 2.87
CA TYR A 127 -12.25 -23.19 3.78
C TYR A 127 -11.30 -22.52 4.75
N LEU A 128 -11.63 -21.28 5.11
CA LEU A 128 -11.02 -20.54 6.21
C LEU A 128 -12.08 -20.26 7.25
N LEU A 129 -12.01 -20.91 8.40
CA LEU A 129 -13.03 -20.91 9.45
C LEU A 129 -12.48 -20.28 10.72
N ASP A 130 -13.27 -19.39 11.35
CA ASP A 130 -13.01 -18.97 12.73
C ASP A 130 -13.30 -20.14 13.68
N VAL A 131 -12.26 -20.57 14.39
CA VAL A 131 -12.34 -21.69 15.37
C VAL A 131 -12.15 -21.23 16.81
N THR A 132 -12.24 -19.92 17.07
CA THR A 132 -12.14 -19.34 18.40
C THR A 132 -13.50 -19.42 19.11
N PRO A 133 -13.65 -20.23 20.18
CA PRO A 133 -14.97 -20.51 20.77
C PRO A 133 -15.77 -19.28 21.23
N ASP A 134 -15.07 -18.25 21.71
CA ASP A 134 -15.70 -17.00 22.20
C ASP A 134 -15.81 -15.91 21.15
N SER A 135 -15.44 -16.20 19.90
CA SER A 135 -15.56 -15.24 18.80
C SER A 135 -17.02 -15.04 18.39
N PRO A 136 -17.45 -13.80 18.09
CA PRO A 136 -18.78 -13.56 17.53
C PRO A 136 -18.98 -14.22 16.16
N ASP A 137 -17.90 -14.52 15.45
CA ASP A 137 -17.92 -15.17 14.14
C ASP A 137 -17.49 -16.65 14.24
N PHE A 138 -17.66 -17.26 15.42
CA PHE A 138 -17.34 -18.68 15.62
C PHE A 138 -18.02 -19.58 14.59
N CYS A 139 -17.25 -20.41 13.91
CA CYS A 139 -17.67 -21.26 12.81
C CYS A 139 -18.09 -20.52 11.52
N GLU A 140 -17.88 -19.20 11.43
CA GLU A 140 -18.11 -18.50 10.17
C GLU A 140 -16.93 -18.68 9.23
N ARG A 141 -17.22 -18.78 7.92
CA ARG A 141 -16.18 -18.81 6.89
C ARG A 141 -15.84 -17.40 6.42
N THR A 142 -14.56 -17.19 6.12
CA THR A 142 -14.12 -16.03 5.36
C THR A 142 -14.01 -16.41 3.89
N PRO A 143 -14.63 -15.64 2.96
CA PRO A 143 -14.46 -15.86 1.52
C PRO A 143 -13.00 -15.72 1.11
N LEU A 144 -12.52 -16.66 0.30
CA LEU A 144 -11.17 -16.71 -0.24
C LEU A 144 -11.19 -16.48 -1.74
N ASP A 145 -10.18 -15.79 -2.26
CA ASP A 145 -9.90 -15.66 -3.68
C ASP A 145 -8.97 -16.78 -4.15
N PHE A 146 -9.33 -17.40 -5.28
CA PHE A 146 -8.57 -18.44 -5.98
C PHE A 146 -8.31 -18.03 -7.44
N GLY A 147 -7.90 -16.79 -7.68
CA GLY A 147 -7.70 -16.29 -9.03
C GLY A 147 -8.98 -15.91 -9.74
N GLU A 148 -9.99 -15.50 -9.01
CA GLU A 148 -11.27 -15.03 -9.56
C GLU A 148 -11.16 -13.66 -10.23
N GLY A 149 -9.97 -13.02 -10.18
CA GLY A 149 -9.71 -11.71 -10.75
C GLY A 149 -9.84 -10.57 -9.76
N ASN A 150 -9.90 -10.86 -8.45
CA ASN A 150 -9.99 -9.83 -7.41
C ASN A 150 -8.68 -9.07 -7.19
N PHE A 151 -7.54 -9.73 -7.41
CA PHE A 151 -6.21 -9.20 -7.14
C PHE A 151 -5.29 -9.40 -8.34
N PRO A 152 -5.56 -8.73 -9.48
CA PRO A 152 -4.73 -8.90 -10.68
C PRO A 152 -3.30 -8.42 -10.39
N THR A 153 -2.30 -9.27 -10.64
CA THR A 153 -0.88 -8.94 -10.42
C THR A 153 -0.29 -8.11 -11.54
N VAL A 154 -0.74 -8.34 -12.77
CA VAL A 154 -0.30 -7.60 -13.95
C VAL A 154 -1.50 -7.09 -14.71
N LEU A 155 -1.41 -5.84 -15.18
CA LEU A 155 -2.45 -5.22 -15.99
C LEU A 155 -2.08 -5.30 -17.47
N GLU A 156 -3.05 -5.60 -18.34
CA GLU A 156 -2.83 -5.77 -19.80
C GLU A 156 -2.58 -4.45 -20.56
N ARG A 157 -2.47 -3.34 -19.87
CA ARG A 157 -2.34 -2.02 -20.52
C ARG A 157 -0.92 -1.76 -20.99
N LYS A 158 -0.81 -1.25 -22.20
CA LYS A 158 0.46 -0.73 -22.70
C LYS A 158 1.05 0.33 -21.75
N ALA A 159 0.22 1.24 -21.23
CA ALA A 159 0.64 2.26 -20.29
C ALA A 159 1.27 1.71 -18.99
N TYR A 160 0.94 0.48 -18.61
CA TYR A 160 1.58 -0.19 -17.47
C TYR A 160 3.09 -0.39 -17.69
N PHE A 161 3.50 -0.57 -18.93
CA PHE A 161 4.88 -0.84 -19.32
C PHE A 161 5.61 0.42 -19.82
N ASP A 162 4.91 1.51 -20.10
CA ASP A 162 5.52 2.73 -20.67
C ASP A 162 6.58 3.37 -19.74
N ASN A 163 6.46 3.17 -18.42
CA ASN A 163 7.43 3.65 -17.44
C ASN A 163 8.57 2.66 -17.15
N ASP A 164 8.49 1.45 -17.69
CA ASP A 164 9.48 0.39 -17.51
C ASP A 164 10.21 0.16 -18.83
N ARG A 165 11.07 1.12 -19.16
CA ARG A 165 11.92 1.02 -20.32
C ARG A 165 12.82 -0.20 -20.18
N ASP A 166 12.87 -1.05 -21.19
CA ASP A 166 13.67 -2.26 -21.19
C ASP A 166 13.18 -3.37 -20.23
N SER A 167 11.94 -3.26 -19.73
CA SER A 167 11.27 -4.23 -18.83
C SER A 167 12.09 -4.59 -17.58
N GLU A 168 12.80 -3.62 -17.01
CA GLU A 168 13.69 -3.84 -15.86
C GLU A 168 12.95 -4.03 -14.54
N GLN A 169 11.70 -3.54 -14.45
CA GLN A 169 10.91 -3.57 -13.22
C GLN A 169 9.86 -4.68 -13.21
N LEU A 170 9.73 -5.46 -14.28
CA LEU A 170 8.78 -6.56 -14.32
C LEU A 170 9.18 -7.63 -13.31
N SER A 171 8.25 -7.96 -12.44
CA SER A 171 8.39 -9.07 -11.49
C SER A 171 7.90 -10.39 -12.06
N PHE A 172 7.11 -10.34 -13.14
CA PHE A 172 6.47 -11.48 -13.76
C PHE A 172 6.65 -11.45 -15.26
N GLU A 173 6.92 -12.61 -15.85
CA GLU A 173 6.90 -12.83 -17.29
C GLU A 173 5.65 -13.63 -17.66
N ASP A 174 5.01 -13.28 -18.77
CA ASP A 174 3.75 -13.90 -19.20
C ASP A 174 3.94 -14.93 -20.35
N ARG A 175 5.16 -15.08 -20.85
CA ARG A 175 5.47 -15.99 -21.95
C ARG A 175 6.15 -17.25 -21.43
N ASP A 176 5.89 -18.36 -22.10
CA ASP A 176 6.52 -19.63 -21.84
C ASP A 176 7.91 -19.63 -22.47
N GLU A 177 8.94 -19.85 -21.66
CA GLU A 177 10.31 -19.97 -22.13
C GLU A 177 10.57 -21.31 -22.83
N ASP A 178 9.85 -22.38 -22.50
CA ASP A 178 9.88 -23.65 -23.21
C ASP A 178 8.96 -23.60 -24.45
N ALA A 179 9.30 -22.75 -25.41
CA ALA A 179 8.48 -22.51 -26.58
C ALA A 179 8.30 -23.76 -27.44
N ASN A 180 9.31 -24.64 -27.49
CA ASN A 180 9.32 -25.90 -28.26
C ASN A 180 8.87 -27.10 -27.43
N ARG A 181 8.64 -26.97 -26.13
CA ARG A 181 8.17 -27.97 -25.15
C ARG A 181 9.10 -29.19 -25.02
N ASN A 182 10.40 -28.93 -25.07
CA ASN A 182 11.40 -30.01 -24.90
C ASN A 182 11.95 -30.12 -23.48
N GLY A 183 11.56 -29.18 -22.55
CA GLY A 183 12.01 -29.12 -21.15
C GLY A 183 13.45 -28.66 -20.98
N VAL A 184 14.03 -27.99 -21.98
CA VAL A 184 15.40 -27.48 -21.98
C VAL A 184 15.36 -26.01 -22.37
N LEU A 185 16.11 -25.19 -21.69
CA LEU A 185 16.25 -23.76 -22.03
C LEU A 185 17.17 -23.63 -23.26
N ASP A 186 16.59 -23.47 -24.43
CA ASP A 186 17.32 -23.30 -25.70
C ASP A 186 17.71 -21.80 -25.90
N LEU A 187 18.55 -21.55 -26.93
CA LEU A 187 18.91 -20.20 -27.34
C LEU A 187 17.66 -19.46 -27.83
N GLY A 188 17.47 -18.23 -27.36
CA GLY A 188 16.33 -17.39 -27.69
C GLY A 188 15.08 -17.64 -26.83
N GLU A 189 15.10 -18.59 -25.93
CA GLU A 189 13.98 -18.90 -25.02
C GLU A 189 14.11 -18.22 -23.67
N ASP A 190 15.30 -17.90 -23.20
CA ASP A 190 15.57 -17.17 -21.95
C ASP A 190 15.17 -15.71 -22.10
N LEU A 191 13.95 -15.40 -21.70
CA LEU A 191 13.31 -14.08 -21.93
C LEU A 191 13.74 -13.02 -20.94
N ASP A 192 14.08 -13.43 -19.72
CA ASP A 192 14.53 -12.54 -18.66
C ASP A 192 16.05 -12.61 -18.42
N MET A 193 16.75 -13.50 -19.14
CA MET A 193 18.20 -13.65 -19.14
C MET A 193 18.77 -14.16 -17.80
N ASP A 194 17.98 -14.91 -17.06
CA ASP A 194 18.40 -15.43 -15.76
C ASP A 194 19.07 -16.82 -15.82
N GLY A 195 19.04 -17.47 -16.99
CA GLY A 195 19.66 -18.76 -17.24
C GLY A 195 18.90 -19.96 -16.69
N VAL A 196 17.66 -19.76 -16.27
CA VAL A 196 16.77 -20.78 -15.74
C VAL A 196 15.53 -20.88 -16.63
N LEU A 197 15.06 -22.09 -16.87
CA LEU A 197 13.84 -22.29 -17.64
C LEU A 197 12.62 -21.95 -16.76
N ASP A 198 11.98 -20.85 -17.06
CA ASP A 198 10.80 -20.39 -16.36
C ASP A 198 9.52 -20.96 -16.99
N ALA A 199 8.65 -21.48 -16.15
CA ALA A 199 7.30 -21.87 -16.54
C ALA A 199 6.32 -20.75 -16.13
N PRO A 200 5.65 -20.07 -17.07
CA PRO A 200 4.66 -19.07 -16.73
C PRO A 200 3.54 -19.69 -15.90
N ASN A 201 3.10 -18.95 -14.91
CA ASN A 201 2.05 -19.39 -13.99
C ASN A 201 0.64 -19.30 -14.58
N VAL A 202 0.53 -19.26 -15.85
CA VAL A 202 -0.76 -19.27 -16.53
C VAL A 202 -1.09 -20.65 -16.98
N LEU A 203 -2.30 -20.98 -17.04
CA LEU A 203 -2.74 -21.99 -17.99
C LEU A 203 -3.80 -22.93 -17.46
N VAL A 204 -4.84 -22.32 -16.96
CA VAL A 204 -6.13 -23.01 -17.01
C VAL A 204 -6.73 -22.71 -18.38
N PRO A 205 -7.11 -23.68 -19.19
CA PRO A 205 -7.75 -23.43 -20.48
C PRO A 205 -8.94 -22.48 -20.35
N GLY A 206 -8.95 -21.43 -21.17
CA GLY A 206 -9.99 -20.40 -21.14
C GLY A 206 -9.72 -19.21 -20.23
N GLN A 207 -8.65 -19.21 -19.44
CA GLN A 207 -8.20 -18.06 -18.70
C GLN A 207 -7.20 -17.21 -19.50
N THR A 208 -7.12 -15.94 -19.17
CA THR A 208 -6.18 -15.02 -19.82
C THR A 208 -4.76 -15.25 -19.29
N LYS A 209 -3.77 -14.96 -20.12
CA LYS A 209 -2.33 -15.13 -19.84
C LYS A 209 -1.79 -14.30 -18.66
N PHE A 210 -2.58 -13.46 -18.00
CA PHE A 210 -2.16 -12.56 -16.94
C PHE A 210 -2.60 -12.96 -15.52
N GLN A 211 -3.05 -14.19 -15.32
CA GLN A 211 -3.41 -14.73 -14.00
C GLN A 211 -2.25 -15.46 -13.33
N THR A 212 -1.04 -15.05 -13.64
CA THR A 212 0.18 -15.64 -13.11
C THR A 212 0.39 -15.31 -11.64
N MET A 213 0.79 -16.27 -10.86
CA MET A 213 1.11 -16.17 -9.43
C MET A 213 0.02 -15.55 -8.54
N GLU A 214 -1.16 -15.28 -9.07
CA GLU A 214 -2.26 -14.72 -8.27
C GLU A 214 -2.80 -15.74 -7.28
N TRP A 215 -2.91 -16.99 -7.70
CA TRP A 215 -3.50 -18.05 -6.90
C TRP A 215 -2.78 -19.41 -6.98
N TYR A 216 -1.85 -19.60 -7.93
CA TYR A 216 -1.07 -20.82 -8.04
C TYR A 216 0.32 -20.52 -8.60
N GLU A 217 1.36 -20.96 -7.92
CA GLU A 217 2.75 -20.88 -8.38
C GLU A 217 3.20 -22.29 -8.80
N ARG A 218 3.58 -22.44 -10.08
CA ARG A 218 3.81 -23.76 -10.71
C ARG A 218 5.15 -24.37 -10.34
N GLU A 219 6.18 -23.57 -10.14
CA GLU A 219 7.54 -24.10 -9.87
C GLU A 219 7.56 -24.97 -8.61
N THR A 220 6.84 -24.58 -7.58
CA THR A 220 6.77 -25.35 -6.33
C THR A 220 5.42 -26.02 -6.08
N ASN A 221 4.49 -25.94 -7.02
CA ASN A 221 3.11 -26.40 -6.91
C ASN A 221 2.42 -25.80 -5.67
N THR A 222 2.50 -24.47 -5.51
CA THR A 222 1.97 -23.78 -4.36
C THR A 222 0.63 -23.13 -4.68
N LEU A 223 -0.41 -23.52 -3.96
CA LEU A 223 -1.72 -22.86 -3.96
C LEU A 223 -1.63 -21.59 -3.09
N ILE A 224 -2.16 -20.48 -3.61
CA ILE A 224 -2.21 -19.17 -2.97
C ILE A 224 -3.68 -18.80 -2.80
N MET A 225 -4.12 -18.58 -1.56
CA MET A 225 -5.49 -18.21 -1.23
C MET A 225 -5.48 -16.87 -0.52
N LYS A 226 -6.23 -15.89 -1.00
CA LYS A 226 -6.24 -14.55 -0.38
C LYS A 226 -7.59 -14.25 0.24
N PRO A 227 -7.67 -13.85 1.53
CA PRO A 227 -8.92 -13.41 2.12
C PRO A 227 -9.49 -12.20 1.36
N LEU A 228 -10.78 -12.20 1.02
CA LEU A 228 -11.45 -11.08 0.35
C LEU A 228 -11.74 -9.91 1.29
N MET A 229 -11.65 -10.14 2.59
CA MET A 229 -11.86 -9.16 3.65
C MET A 229 -10.91 -9.46 4.82
N PRO A 230 -10.54 -8.46 5.62
CA PRO A 230 -9.65 -8.70 6.75
C PRO A 230 -10.32 -9.60 7.81
N LEU A 231 -9.51 -10.46 8.37
CA LEU A 231 -9.87 -11.33 9.49
C LEU A 231 -9.93 -10.52 10.80
N ARG A 232 -10.57 -11.09 11.81
CA ARG A 232 -10.51 -10.51 13.17
C ARG A 232 -9.11 -10.64 13.76
N GLU A 233 -8.67 -9.62 14.49
CA GLU A 233 -7.45 -9.68 15.29
C GLU A 233 -7.61 -10.61 16.51
N ASN A 234 -6.51 -11.16 17.02
CA ASN A 234 -6.46 -12.04 18.19
C ASN A 234 -7.39 -13.26 18.07
N THR A 235 -7.55 -13.79 16.88
CA THR A 235 -8.51 -14.86 16.57
C THR A 235 -7.76 -16.03 15.93
N THR A 236 -8.14 -17.25 16.29
CA THR A 236 -7.57 -18.47 15.70
C THR A 236 -8.44 -18.96 14.55
N TYR A 237 -7.83 -19.11 13.39
CA TYR A 237 -8.46 -19.61 12.18
C TYR A 237 -7.94 -21.00 11.83
N ALA A 238 -8.82 -21.85 11.32
CA ALA A 238 -8.45 -23.11 10.69
C ALA A 238 -8.55 -23.00 9.17
N VAL A 239 -7.48 -23.37 8.48
CA VAL A 239 -7.52 -23.62 7.04
C VAL A 239 -7.81 -25.09 6.83
N VAL A 240 -8.83 -25.38 6.05
CA VAL A 240 -9.28 -26.73 5.77
C VAL A 240 -9.17 -27.00 4.27
N LEU A 241 -8.32 -27.92 3.87
CA LEU A 241 -8.30 -28.49 2.52
C LEU A 241 -9.17 -29.74 2.51
N THR A 242 -10.15 -29.78 1.62
CA THR A 242 -11.07 -30.91 1.51
C THR A 242 -10.52 -31.97 0.54
N ARG A 243 -11.07 -33.17 0.60
CA ARG A 243 -10.77 -34.25 -0.36
C ARG A 243 -11.28 -33.97 -1.77
N ARG A 244 -11.99 -32.86 -1.97
CA ARG A 244 -12.41 -32.35 -3.29
C ARG A 244 -11.27 -31.68 -4.04
N LEU A 245 -10.23 -31.21 -3.32
CA LEU A 245 -8.99 -30.77 -3.93
C LEU A 245 -8.21 -31.99 -4.44
N VAL A 246 -7.93 -32.04 -5.73
CA VAL A 246 -7.32 -33.21 -6.37
C VAL A 246 -6.07 -32.82 -7.16
N ASP A 247 -5.19 -33.80 -7.36
CA ASP A 247 -4.05 -33.69 -8.30
C ASP A 247 -4.50 -33.90 -9.76
N GLU A 248 -3.58 -33.74 -10.71
CA GLU A 248 -3.85 -33.89 -12.15
C GLU A 248 -4.36 -35.28 -12.52
N ASP A 249 -4.12 -36.28 -11.68
CA ASP A 249 -4.65 -37.65 -11.89
C ASP A 249 -6.06 -37.85 -11.28
N GLY A 250 -6.65 -36.79 -10.74
CA GLY A 250 -7.97 -36.77 -10.07
C GLY A 250 -7.99 -37.42 -8.69
N ARG A 251 -6.84 -37.59 -8.06
CA ARG A 251 -6.71 -38.19 -6.72
C ARG A 251 -6.73 -37.11 -5.65
N PRO A 252 -7.52 -37.27 -4.57
CA PRO A 252 -7.55 -36.32 -3.45
C PRO A 252 -6.17 -36.06 -2.87
N VAL A 253 -5.88 -34.79 -2.61
CA VAL A 253 -4.68 -34.38 -1.88
C VAL A 253 -4.65 -35.02 -0.49
N ARG A 254 -3.49 -35.08 0.13
CA ARG A 254 -3.34 -35.74 1.43
C ARG A 254 -2.42 -35.00 2.39
N SER A 255 -2.64 -35.23 3.65
CA SER A 255 -1.72 -34.83 4.72
C SER A 255 -0.37 -35.54 4.57
N PRO A 256 0.75 -34.88 4.92
CA PRO A 256 2.04 -35.55 5.06
C PRO A 256 2.18 -36.35 6.36
N PHE A 257 1.19 -36.31 7.24
CA PHE A 257 1.19 -36.91 8.56
C PHE A 257 0.25 -38.13 8.62
N ALA A 258 0.35 -38.91 9.71
CA ALA A 258 -0.59 -40.01 9.98
C ALA A 258 -2.03 -39.53 10.25
N TYR A 259 -2.20 -38.23 10.53
CA TYR A 259 -3.49 -37.59 10.77
C TYR A 259 -3.68 -36.42 9.78
N VAL A 260 -4.92 -35.97 9.61
CA VAL A 260 -5.25 -34.83 8.73
C VAL A 260 -4.65 -33.50 9.22
N ASN A 261 -4.00 -33.46 10.35
CA ASN A 261 -3.33 -32.30 10.92
C ASN A 261 -2.03 -32.71 11.63
N HIS A 262 -1.12 -31.76 11.83
CA HIS A 262 0.01 -31.95 12.74
C HIS A 262 -0.50 -32.03 14.20
N THR A 263 -0.02 -33.03 14.95
CA THR A 263 -0.55 -33.36 16.30
C THR A 263 -0.41 -32.23 17.32
N SER A 264 0.58 -31.32 17.14
CA SER A 264 0.74 -30.14 18.01
C SER A 264 -0.41 -29.13 17.92
N GLN A 265 -1.22 -29.18 16.86
CA GLN A 265 -2.34 -28.26 16.63
C GLN A 265 -3.71 -28.89 16.90
N THR A 266 -3.77 -30.13 17.36
CA THR A 266 -5.05 -30.85 17.55
C THR A 266 -6.00 -30.12 18.48
N GLN A 267 -5.51 -29.51 19.55
CA GLN A 267 -6.34 -28.77 20.49
C GLN A 267 -6.94 -27.51 19.85
N GLN A 268 -6.16 -26.77 19.07
CA GLN A 268 -6.62 -25.57 18.36
C GLN A 268 -7.68 -25.89 17.29
N LEU A 269 -7.54 -27.05 16.65
CA LEU A 269 -8.41 -27.51 15.57
C LEU A 269 -9.62 -28.31 16.06
N ALA A 270 -9.71 -28.62 17.36
CA ALA A 270 -10.81 -29.41 17.93
C ALA A 270 -12.22 -28.85 17.61
N PRO A 271 -12.45 -27.52 17.53
CA PRO A 271 -13.76 -26.95 17.18
C PRO A 271 -14.22 -27.29 15.76
N LEU A 272 -13.35 -27.72 14.85
CA LEU A 272 -13.74 -28.08 13.48
C LEU A 272 -14.86 -29.12 13.41
N GLY A 273 -14.90 -30.07 14.36
CA GLY A 273 -15.98 -31.06 14.44
C GLY A 273 -17.37 -30.44 14.63
N GLN A 274 -17.44 -29.23 15.20
CA GLN A 274 -18.68 -28.45 15.36
C GLN A 274 -18.95 -27.53 14.17
N CYS A 275 -17.90 -27.01 13.54
CA CYS A 275 -17.99 -26.00 12.47
C CYS A 275 -18.29 -26.60 11.09
N LEU A 276 -17.66 -27.72 10.75
CA LEU A 276 -17.79 -28.35 9.43
C LEU A 276 -19.23 -28.73 9.04
N PRO A 277 -20.10 -29.25 9.96
CA PRO A 277 -21.48 -29.59 9.61
C PRO A 277 -22.31 -28.43 9.09
N LYS A 278 -21.98 -27.18 9.45
CA LYS A 278 -22.62 -25.96 8.91
C LYS A 278 -22.47 -25.86 7.38
N TYR A 279 -21.42 -26.44 6.81
CA TYR A 279 -21.10 -26.44 5.38
C TYR A 279 -21.32 -27.81 4.73
N GLY A 280 -22.07 -28.70 5.38
CA GLY A 280 -22.34 -30.03 4.88
C GLY A 280 -21.12 -30.95 4.86
N LEU A 281 -20.12 -30.68 5.68
CA LEU A 281 -18.85 -31.41 5.79
C LEU A 281 -18.74 -32.13 7.14
N GLY A 282 -17.95 -33.20 7.14
CA GLY A 282 -17.46 -33.86 8.32
C GLY A 282 -15.93 -33.90 8.37
N LEU A 283 -15.34 -34.37 9.49
CA LEU A 283 -13.89 -34.55 9.58
C LEU A 283 -13.35 -35.56 8.55
N ASP A 284 -14.18 -36.50 8.07
CA ASP A 284 -13.81 -37.47 7.05
C ASP A 284 -13.66 -36.83 5.64
N ASP A 285 -14.23 -35.63 5.44
CA ASP A 285 -14.07 -34.88 4.18
C ASP A 285 -12.77 -34.08 4.15
N VAL A 286 -12.06 -33.97 5.29
CA VAL A 286 -10.82 -33.21 5.40
C VAL A 286 -9.65 -34.00 4.85
N ALA A 287 -8.89 -33.41 3.92
CA ALA A 287 -7.63 -33.95 3.42
C ALA A 287 -6.44 -33.48 4.28
N PHE A 288 -6.41 -32.19 4.61
CA PHE A 288 -5.40 -31.61 5.49
C PHE A 288 -5.94 -30.33 6.14
N THR A 289 -5.54 -30.06 7.37
CA THR A 289 -5.91 -28.81 8.07
C THR A 289 -4.82 -28.35 9.01
N TRP A 290 -4.70 -27.03 9.15
CA TRP A 290 -3.82 -26.39 10.12
C TRP A 290 -4.46 -25.12 10.69
N ALA A 291 -3.92 -24.64 11.82
CA ALA A 291 -4.39 -23.45 12.49
C ALA A 291 -3.33 -22.35 12.50
N TYR A 292 -3.81 -21.11 12.48
CA TYR A 292 -3.01 -19.95 12.79
C TYR A 292 -3.81 -18.88 13.54
N SER A 293 -3.10 -18.06 14.31
CA SER A 293 -3.69 -16.98 15.11
C SER A 293 -3.26 -15.63 14.58
N THR A 294 -4.22 -14.74 14.40
CA THR A 294 -4.00 -13.38 13.89
C THR A 294 -3.44 -12.47 14.96
N MET A 295 -2.57 -11.52 14.57
CA MET A 295 -1.93 -10.55 15.46
C MET A 295 -2.89 -9.50 16.01
N SER A 296 -2.43 -8.78 17.04
CA SER A 296 -3.07 -7.57 17.58
C SER A 296 -2.75 -6.37 16.70
N VAL A 297 -3.49 -6.15 15.63
CA VAL A 297 -3.20 -5.10 14.66
C VAL A 297 -3.44 -3.71 15.23
N SER A 298 -4.58 -3.50 15.89
CA SER A 298 -5.05 -2.18 16.32
C SER A 298 -4.48 -1.71 17.66
N ARG A 299 -3.78 -2.56 18.40
CA ARG A 299 -3.35 -2.32 19.77
C ARG A 299 -2.50 -1.08 19.96
N ASP A 300 -1.48 -0.92 19.10
CA ASP A 300 -0.53 0.19 19.23
C ASP A 300 -1.24 1.54 19.06
N PHE A 301 -2.08 1.67 18.05
CA PHE A 301 -2.84 2.90 17.83
C PHE A 301 -3.84 3.19 18.96
N ARG A 302 -4.50 2.16 19.49
CA ARG A 302 -5.38 2.34 20.66
C ARG A 302 -4.61 2.88 21.86
N VAL A 303 -3.45 2.32 22.16
CA VAL A 303 -2.62 2.77 23.29
C VAL A 303 -2.09 4.18 23.08
N ILE A 304 -1.68 4.53 21.85
CA ILE A 304 -1.25 5.91 21.53
C ILE A 304 -2.43 6.88 21.66
N ARG A 305 -3.56 6.55 21.05
CA ARG A 305 -4.77 7.37 21.09
C ARG A 305 -5.22 7.62 22.54
N ASP A 306 -5.33 6.57 23.34
CA ASP A 306 -5.68 6.67 24.76
C ASP A 306 -4.67 7.53 25.52
N GLY A 307 -3.37 7.38 25.22
CA GLY A 307 -2.31 8.17 25.83
C GLY A 307 -2.38 9.65 25.52
N LEU A 308 -2.78 10.05 24.30
CA LEU A 308 -3.01 11.45 23.94
C LEU A 308 -4.13 12.08 24.79
N TYR A 309 -5.08 11.28 25.25
CA TYR A 309 -6.15 11.72 26.16
C TYR A 309 -5.85 11.45 27.65
N GLY A 310 -4.63 11.08 28.00
CA GLY A 310 -4.19 10.89 29.39
C GLY A 310 -4.56 9.54 29.99
N LEU A 311 -4.88 8.55 29.14
CA LEU A 311 -5.30 7.23 29.57
C LEU A 311 -4.25 6.15 29.27
N GLY A 312 -4.29 5.04 30.02
CA GLY A 312 -3.47 3.87 29.77
C GLY A 312 -1.96 4.05 29.95
N PRO A 313 -1.14 3.13 29.39
CA PRO A 313 0.31 3.11 29.64
C PRO A 313 1.07 4.35 29.12
N LEU A 314 0.49 5.03 28.10
CA LEU A 314 1.07 6.24 27.51
C LEU A 314 0.44 7.54 28.03
N SER A 315 -0.26 7.52 29.17
CA SER A 315 -0.98 8.71 29.72
C SER A 315 -0.14 9.98 29.80
N ARG A 316 1.18 9.86 29.91
CA ARG A 316 2.13 10.99 29.87
C ARG A 316 2.06 11.82 28.58
N LEU A 317 1.59 11.25 27.46
CA LEU A 317 1.51 11.97 26.18
C LEU A 317 0.60 13.19 26.26
N SER A 318 -0.47 13.15 27.05
CA SER A 318 -1.40 14.25 27.19
C SER A 318 -0.75 15.53 27.76
N THR A 319 0.24 15.37 28.62
CA THR A 319 0.99 16.48 29.25
C THR A 319 2.26 16.82 28.49
N GLN A 320 2.94 15.84 27.89
CA GLN A 320 4.14 16.07 27.09
C GLN A 320 3.81 16.74 25.74
N PHE A 321 2.64 16.44 25.19
CA PHE A 321 2.15 16.96 23.91
C PHE A 321 0.74 17.52 24.12
N PRO A 322 0.60 18.69 24.73
CA PRO A 322 -0.71 19.30 24.98
C PRO A 322 -1.46 19.58 23.67
N ALA A 323 -2.81 19.60 23.76
CA ALA A 323 -3.66 19.89 22.61
C ALA A 323 -3.72 21.40 22.36
N GLU A 324 -2.62 21.97 21.88
CA GLU A 324 -2.47 23.42 21.65
C GLU A 324 -1.67 23.71 20.37
N LEU A 325 -1.91 24.89 19.81
CA LEU A 325 -1.10 25.39 18.69
C LEU A 325 0.24 25.92 19.18
N LYS A 326 1.27 25.87 18.35
CA LYS A 326 2.63 26.28 18.70
C LYS A 326 3.23 27.39 17.83
N GLY A 327 2.66 27.78 16.73
CA GLY A 327 3.35 28.61 15.76
C GLY A 327 2.57 29.79 15.16
N LEU A 328 1.35 30.07 15.61
CA LEU A 328 0.54 31.15 15.04
C LEU A 328 1.21 32.54 15.14
N LEU A 329 2.03 32.75 16.15
CA LEU A 329 2.73 34.03 16.40
C LEU A 329 3.86 34.32 15.41
N GLN A 330 4.39 33.31 14.69
CA GLN A 330 5.50 33.52 13.75
C GLN A 330 5.09 34.34 12.52
N LEU A 331 3.82 34.51 12.26
CA LEU A 331 3.31 35.34 11.18
C LEU A 331 3.25 36.84 11.54
N ARG A 332 3.62 37.23 12.80
CA ARG A 332 3.54 38.61 13.31
C ARG A 332 4.56 39.60 12.73
N GLU A 333 5.65 39.14 12.15
CA GLU A 333 6.79 39.99 11.76
C GLU A 333 6.70 40.52 10.33
N SER A 334 5.56 40.42 9.67
CA SER A 334 5.45 40.95 8.32
C SER A 334 5.09 42.44 8.30
N SER A 335 5.41 43.09 7.22
CA SER A 335 4.97 44.47 6.91
C SER A 335 3.44 44.59 6.74
N VAL A 336 2.72 43.43 6.74
CA VAL A 336 1.26 43.41 6.68
C VAL A 336 0.68 43.39 8.10
N PRO A 337 -0.18 44.32 8.46
CA PRO A 337 -0.90 44.27 9.72
C PRO A 337 -1.68 42.95 9.85
N ASN A 338 -1.61 42.28 11.00
CA ASN A 338 -2.25 40.98 11.25
C ASN A 338 -1.68 39.81 10.39
N SER A 339 -0.39 39.67 10.40
CA SER A 339 0.32 38.61 9.62
C SER A 339 -0.05 37.16 9.97
N ARG A 340 -0.82 36.90 11.01
CA ARG A 340 -1.39 35.61 11.39
C ARG A 340 -2.45 35.12 10.43
N ILE A 341 -3.18 36.07 9.85
CA ILE A 341 -4.31 35.86 8.98
C ILE A 341 -4.02 36.60 7.68
N VAL A 342 -4.16 35.92 6.61
CA VAL A 342 -4.11 36.52 5.29
C VAL A 342 -5.55 36.64 4.77
N PRO A 343 -6.08 37.87 4.63
CA PRO A 343 -7.39 38.05 3.99
C PRO A 343 -7.43 37.37 2.62
N SER A 344 -8.55 36.73 2.29
CA SER A 344 -8.67 35.98 1.03
C SER A 344 -8.44 36.89 -0.18
N GLU A 345 -8.84 38.17 -0.13
CA GLU A 345 -8.63 39.12 -1.20
C GLU A 345 -7.14 39.31 -1.54
N ALA A 346 -6.25 39.30 -0.54
CA ALA A 346 -4.81 39.45 -0.75
C ALA A 346 -4.22 38.26 -1.50
N LEU A 347 -4.58 37.01 -1.10
CA LEU A 347 -4.16 35.82 -1.82
C LEU A 347 -4.81 35.73 -3.18
N ARG A 348 -6.13 35.99 -3.31
CA ARG A 348 -6.86 35.94 -4.58
C ARG A 348 -6.29 36.93 -5.61
N ALA A 349 -5.82 38.11 -5.17
CA ALA A 349 -5.13 39.05 -6.05
C ALA A 349 -3.76 38.53 -6.54
N ALA A 350 -3.13 37.63 -5.81
CA ALA A 350 -1.86 37.02 -6.20
C ALA A 350 -2.02 35.76 -7.07
N LEU A 351 -3.17 35.04 -6.95
CA LEU A 351 -3.41 33.77 -7.64
C LEU A 351 -3.20 33.80 -9.16
N PRO A 352 -3.66 34.85 -9.92
CA PRO A 352 -3.42 34.89 -11.36
C PRO A 352 -1.94 34.84 -11.73
N ASP A 353 -1.07 35.51 -10.98
CA ASP A 353 0.36 35.53 -11.23
C ASP A 353 1.01 34.21 -10.83
N ILE A 354 0.59 33.63 -9.70
CA ILE A 354 1.04 32.33 -9.21
C ILE A 354 0.70 31.23 -10.23
N LEU A 355 -0.56 31.16 -10.64
CA LEU A 355 -1.04 30.11 -11.59
C LEU A 355 -0.42 30.29 -12.98
N LYS A 356 -0.22 31.53 -13.45
CA LYS A 356 0.55 31.77 -14.68
C LYS A 356 2.00 31.29 -14.58
N ALA A 357 2.66 31.52 -13.45
CA ALA A 357 4.02 31.04 -13.25
C ALA A 357 4.09 29.51 -13.30
N LEU A 358 3.14 28.81 -12.66
CA LEU A 358 3.04 27.37 -12.68
C LEU A 358 2.64 26.82 -14.07
N ASN A 359 1.77 27.50 -14.83
CA ASN A 359 1.20 27.05 -16.08
C ASN A 359 1.84 27.70 -17.32
N ARG A 360 3.13 28.00 -17.27
CA ARG A 360 3.92 28.54 -18.39
C ARG A 360 3.31 29.81 -19.02
N GLY A 361 2.83 30.70 -18.18
CA GLY A 361 2.33 32.02 -18.58
C GLY A 361 0.87 32.07 -19.01
N ARG A 362 0.10 30.99 -18.88
CA ARG A 362 -1.30 30.91 -19.28
C ARG A 362 -2.22 30.63 -18.10
N LEU A 363 -3.46 31.13 -18.16
CA LEU A 363 -4.55 30.73 -17.29
C LEU A 363 -5.54 29.89 -18.08
N SER A 364 -5.90 28.74 -17.55
CA SER A 364 -7.00 27.92 -18.03
C SER A 364 -8.33 28.38 -17.41
N LYS A 365 -9.45 27.91 -17.94
CA LYS A 365 -10.75 28.13 -17.31
C LYS A 365 -10.91 27.45 -15.96
N ALA A 366 -10.20 26.35 -15.75
CA ALA A 366 -10.11 25.73 -14.43
C ALA A 366 -9.39 26.65 -13.42
N ASP A 367 -8.30 27.34 -13.84
CA ASP A 367 -7.62 28.32 -13.00
C ASP A 367 -8.53 29.51 -12.67
N GLU A 368 -9.29 30.02 -13.65
CA GLU A 368 -10.27 31.09 -13.44
C GLU A 368 -11.36 30.66 -12.44
N ALA A 369 -11.86 29.42 -12.56
CA ALA A 369 -12.84 28.87 -11.63
C ALA A 369 -12.27 28.70 -10.21
N LEU A 370 -11.00 28.31 -10.08
CA LEU A 370 -10.29 28.23 -8.82
C LEU A 370 -10.17 29.63 -8.16
N ILE A 371 -9.73 30.64 -8.95
CA ILE A 371 -9.62 32.02 -8.46
C ILE A 371 -10.99 32.55 -8.02
N ASP A 372 -12.05 32.28 -8.79
CA ASP A 372 -13.41 32.67 -8.44
C ASP A 372 -13.91 31.97 -7.19
N ALA A 373 -13.61 30.70 -6.99
CA ALA A 373 -14.00 29.96 -5.80
C ALA A 373 -13.41 30.56 -4.51
N HIS A 374 -12.22 31.15 -4.57
CA HIS A 374 -11.60 31.81 -3.40
C HIS A 374 -12.36 33.07 -2.91
N LYS A 375 -13.36 33.59 -3.64
CA LYS A 375 -14.25 34.64 -3.13
C LYS A 375 -15.08 34.21 -1.93
N PHE A 376 -15.30 32.91 -1.76
CA PHE A 376 -16.06 32.34 -0.66
C PHE A 376 -15.20 32.13 0.60
N VAL A 377 -13.87 32.23 0.50
CA VAL A 377 -12.95 32.18 1.63
C VAL A 377 -12.90 33.57 2.28
N ASP A 378 -13.02 33.61 3.60
CA ASP A 378 -12.85 34.81 4.41
C ASP A 378 -11.37 35.15 4.58
N PHE A 379 -10.65 34.22 5.18
CA PHE A 379 -9.22 34.36 5.41
C PHE A 379 -8.50 32.99 5.34
N HIS A 380 -7.18 33.08 5.26
CA HIS A 380 -6.26 31.96 5.37
C HIS A 380 -5.42 32.11 6.63
N ALA A 381 -5.18 31.01 7.34
CA ALA A 381 -4.27 30.98 8.48
C ALA A 381 -3.23 29.86 8.31
N VAL A 382 -2.01 30.12 8.75
CA VAL A 382 -0.98 29.08 8.88
C VAL A 382 -0.64 28.97 10.36
N PHE A 383 -0.68 27.77 10.87
CA PHE A 383 -0.29 27.47 12.24
C PHE A 383 0.53 26.18 12.32
N SER A 384 1.13 25.97 13.45
CA SER A 384 1.84 24.73 13.73
C SER A 384 1.39 24.11 15.04
N PHE A 385 1.62 22.82 15.17
CA PHE A 385 1.42 22.06 16.38
C PHE A 385 2.56 21.07 16.59
N GLU A 386 2.73 20.58 17.81
CA GLU A 386 3.67 19.52 18.12
C GLU A 386 2.97 18.18 18.24
N SER A 387 3.53 17.17 17.59
CA SER A 387 3.07 15.79 17.61
C SER A 387 4.16 14.87 18.20
N PRO A 388 3.79 13.81 18.95
CA PRO A 388 4.75 12.84 19.43
C PRO A 388 5.29 12.00 18.28
N GLN A 389 6.59 12.06 18.03
CA GLN A 389 7.28 11.20 17.09
C GLN A 389 7.72 9.92 17.78
N PHE A 390 7.10 8.82 17.43
CA PHE A 390 7.51 7.45 17.80
C PHE A 390 8.49 6.86 16.79
N PHE A 391 8.45 7.36 15.56
CA PHE A 391 9.27 6.89 14.46
C PHE A 391 10.64 7.55 14.50
N ARG A 392 11.64 6.79 14.95
CA ARG A 392 13.02 7.25 15.07
C ARG A 392 13.70 7.20 13.72
N ARG A 393 13.90 8.35 13.08
CA ARG A 393 14.48 8.49 11.74
C ARG A 393 15.91 8.99 11.73
N VAL A 394 16.35 9.60 12.80
CA VAL A 394 17.69 10.20 12.93
C VAL A 394 18.43 9.69 14.18
N ASP A 395 19.73 9.83 14.16
CA ASP A 395 20.60 9.57 15.31
C ASP A 395 20.62 10.73 16.32
N SER A 396 21.51 10.68 17.30
CA SER A 396 21.66 11.71 18.33
C SER A 396 22.23 13.03 17.81
N GLU A 397 22.75 13.06 16.59
CA GLU A 397 23.30 14.23 15.92
C GLU A 397 22.39 14.75 14.80
N ASP A 398 21.11 14.32 14.80
CA ASP A 398 20.09 14.63 13.78
C ASP A 398 20.45 14.19 12.35
N ARG A 399 21.34 13.21 12.19
CA ARG A 399 21.68 12.64 10.89
C ARG A 399 20.72 11.50 10.54
N PRO A 400 20.27 11.37 9.28
CA PRO A 400 19.41 10.28 8.87
C PRO A 400 20.02 8.91 9.15
N LEU A 401 19.26 8.03 9.79
CA LEU A 401 19.58 6.63 9.94
C LEU A 401 19.34 5.89 8.62
N PRO A 402 20.10 4.82 8.32
CA PRO A 402 19.70 3.90 7.24
C PRO A 402 18.26 3.43 7.42
N LEU A 403 17.51 3.24 6.33
CA LEU A 403 16.07 2.92 6.37
C LEU A 403 15.76 1.73 7.26
N TYR A 404 16.57 0.66 7.21
CA TYR A 404 16.40 -0.54 8.02
C TYR A 404 16.69 -0.36 9.51
N LYS A 405 17.21 0.79 9.93
CA LYS A 405 17.39 1.19 11.34
C LYS A 405 16.35 2.21 11.80
N GLN A 406 15.51 2.67 10.92
CA GLN A 406 14.43 3.59 11.27
C GLN A 406 13.26 2.76 11.80
N THR A 407 12.95 2.89 13.07
CA THR A 407 11.99 2.04 13.77
C THR A 407 10.96 2.87 14.54
N PHE A 408 9.75 2.33 14.66
CA PHE A 408 8.70 2.86 15.52
C PHE A 408 8.79 2.15 16.87
N GLU A 409 9.38 2.84 17.85
CA GLU A 409 9.74 2.24 19.13
C GLU A 409 8.61 2.41 20.15
N LEU A 410 7.83 1.35 20.34
CA LEU A 410 6.72 1.29 21.30
C LEU A 410 6.55 -0.10 21.87
N ASP A 411 6.54 -0.19 23.20
CA ASP A 411 5.99 -1.34 23.93
C ASP A 411 4.59 -0.96 24.48
N PRO A 412 3.51 -1.48 23.89
CA PRO A 412 2.16 -1.10 24.28
C PRO A 412 1.73 -1.65 25.64
N VAL A 413 2.51 -2.54 26.26
CA VAL A 413 2.22 -3.08 27.61
C VAL A 413 2.75 -2.17 28.69
N SER A 414 4.03 -1.87 28.64
CA SER A 414 4.71 -1.02 29.64
C SER A 414 4.55 0.47 29.35
N GLY A 415 4.21 0.85 28.13
CA GLY A 415 4.23 2.23 27.67
C GLY A 415 5.64 2.77 27.45
N ALA A 416 6.67 1.91 27.43
CA ALA A 416 8.00 2.31 27.03
C ALA A 416 8.00 2.67 25.55
N ALA A 417 8.40 3.89 25.24
CA ALA A 417 8.40 4.38 23.87
C ALA A 417 9.46 5.47 23.69
N PHE A 418 10.12 5.45 22.54
CA PHE A 418 10.81 6.64 22.04
C PHE A 418 9.76 7.68 21.70
N THR A 419 9.90 8.91 22.22
CA THR A 419 9.06 10.04 21.82
C THR A 419 9.87 11.32 21.82
N ARG A 420 9.76 12.09 20.74
CA ARG A 420 10.28 13.46 20.68
C ARG A 420 9.22 14.37 20.07
N PRO A 421 9.23 15.70 20.39
CA PRO A 421 8.34 16.62 19.70
C PRO A 421 8.78 16.81 18.26
N GLU A 422 7.84 16.73 17.33
CA GLU A 422 8.03 17.18 15.97
C GLU A 422 6.93 18.17 15.61
N ARG A 423 7.35 19.28 15.00
CA ARG A 423 6.44 20.38 14.66
C ARG A 423 5.92 20.21 13.25
N SER A 424 4.59 20.13 13.12
CA SER A 424 3.89 20.08 11.84
C SER A 424 3.22 21.43 11.57
N PHE A 425 3.32 21.93 10.33
CA PHE A 425 2.68 23.14 9.84
C PHE A 425 1.50 22.79 8.97
N VAL A 426 0.41 23.52 9.12
CA VAL A 426 -0.84 23.33 8.39
C VAL A 426 -1.34 24.65 7.83
N TRP A 427 -2.07 24.54 6.71
CA TRP A 427 -2.76 25.65 6.08
C TRP A 427 -4.26 25.51 6.26
N LEU A 428 -4.91 26.47 6.90
CA LEU A 428 -6.34 26.56 7.11
C LEU A 428 -6.96 27.59 6.17
N THR A 429 -8.08 27.24 5.52
CA THR A 429 -8.99 28.17 4.84
C THR A 429 -10.31 28.22 5.59
N VAL A 430 -10.81 29.42 5.88
CA VAL A 430 -12.06 29.65 6.62
C VAL A 430 -13.12 30.26 5.72
N PRO A 431 -14.36 29.71 5.66
CA PRO A 431 -15.41 30.21 4.80
C PRO A 431 -16.02 31.55 5.32
N LYS A 432 -16.46 32.41 4.39
CA LYS A 432 -17.08 33.72 4.73
C LYS A 432 -18.41 33.57 5.44
N ASN A 433 -19.28 32.72 4.90
CA ASN A 433 -20.66 32.61 5.39
C ASN A 433 -20.76 31.44 6.36
N ARG A 434 -20.41 31.68 7.61
CA ARG A 434 -20.52 30.68 8.68
C ARG A 434 -21.58 31.10 9.71
N ARG A 435 -22.37 30.14 10.18
CA ARG A 435 -23.38 30.32 11.24
C ARG A 435 -22.88 29.71 12.56
N GLY A 436 -21.64 30.00 12.93
CA GLY A 436 -20.92 29.43 14.05
C GLY A 436 -19.65 28.74 13.57
N PRO A 437 -19.00 27.88 14.38
CA PRO A 437 -17.79 27.18 13.96
C PRO A 437 -18.01 26.35 12.68
N ALA A 438 -17.22 26.62 11.64
CA ALA A 438 -17.33 25.89 10.39
C ALA A 438 -16.91 24.42 10.57
N PRO A 439 -17.64 23.46 9.98
CA PRO A 439 -17.16 22.11 9.86
C PRO A 439 -15.80 22.06 9.18
N VAL A 440 -14.88 21.23 9.69
CA VAL A 440 -13.51 21.14 9.18
C VAL A 440 -13.38 19.94 8.27
N VAL A 441 -12.72 20.14 7.12
CA VAL A 441 -12.26 19.09 6.21
C VAL A 441 -10.74 19.03 6.28
N ILE A 442 -10.20 17.97 6.86
CA ILE A 442 -8.77 17.68 6.78
C ILE A 442 -8.49 17.14 5.39
N LEU A 443 -7.63 17.81 4.64
CA LEU A 443 -7.29 17.46 3.27
C LEU A 443 -5.91 16.81 3.22
N GLY A 444 -5.90 15.50 2.97
CA GLY A 444 -4.68 14.73 2.76
C GLY A 444 -4.20 14.86 1.31
N HIS A 445 -2.93 15.19 1.14
CA HIS A 445 -2.31 15.30 -0.19
C HIS A 445 -1.94 13.93 -0.78
N GLY A 446 -1.75 13.88 -2.10
CA GLY A 446 -1.26 12.71 -2.82
C GLY A 446 0.24 12.44 -2.59
N TYR A 447 0.73 11.27 -3.06
CA TYR A 447 2.15 10.94 -3.05
C TYR A 447 2.96 12.01 -3.81
N THR A 448 4.09 12.41 -3.26
CA THR A 448 4.90 13.57 -3.67
C THR A 448 4.22 14.94 -3.50
N GLY A 449 2.96 14.98 -3.10
CA GLY A 449 2.23 16.22 -2.77
C GLY A 449 2.65 16.82 -1.43
N ASN A 450 1.92 17.85 -1.02
CA ASN A 450 2.22 18.58 0.22
C ASN A 450 0.96 19.32 0.72
N LYS A 451 1.10 20.00 1.85
CA LYS A 451 0.03 20.77 2.54
C LYS A 451 -0.57 21.95 1.78
N LEU A 452 -0.19 22.20 0.52
CA LEU A 452 -0.69 23.33 -0.28
C LEU A 452 -2.02 23.05 -0.98
N ASP A 453 -2.58 21.87 -0.90
CA ASP A 453 -3.85 21.48 -1.52
C ASP A 453 -5.04 22.41 -1.23
N PRO A 454 -5.14 23.10 -0.05
CA PRO A 454 -6.15 24.13 0.16
C PRO A 454 -6.11 25.28 -0.84
N LEU A 455 -4.98 25.53 -1.51
CA LEU A 455 -4.91 26.49 -2.62
C LEU A 455 -5.84 26.05 -3.77
N ILE A 456 -5.92 24.76 -4.03
CA ILE A 456 -6.68 24.21 -5.16
C ILE A 456 -8.14 23.99 -4.77
N TYR A 457 -8.39 23.38 -3.61
CA TYR A 457 -9.71 22.89 -3.21
C TYR A 457 -10.41 23.74 -2.16
N GLY A 458 -9.65 24.53 -1.38
CA GLY A 458 -10.19 25.28 -0.24
C GLY A 458 -11.33 26.23 -0.60
N GLY A 459 -11.26 26.93 -1.76
CA GLY A 459 -12.32 27.80 -2.22
C GLY A 459 -13.61 27.03 -2.58
N PHE A 460 -13.51 25.84 -3.14
CA PHE A 460 -14.66 25.00 -3.48
C PHE A 460 -15.35 24.46 -2.22
N PHE A 461 -14.60 24.09 -1.18
CA PHE A 461 -15.17 23.71 0.12
C PHE A 461 -15.78 24.89 0.84
N ALA A 462 -15.10 26.05 0.85
CA ALA A 462 -15.58 27.26 1.48
C ALA A 462 -16.92 27.76 0.93
N ARG A 463 -17.16 27.54 -0.37
CA ARG A 463 -18.45 27.82 -1.02
C ARG A 463 -19.62 27.05 -0.37
N LEU A 464 -19.35 25.90 0.22
CA LEU A 464 -20.33 25.06 0.91
C LEU A 464 -20.30 25.24 2.45
N GLY A 465 -19.64 26.31 2.92
CA GLY A 465 -19.52 26.60 4.34
C GLY A 465 -18.55 25.72 5.10
N LEU A 466 -17.64 25.03 4.41
CA LEU A 466 -16.67 24.11 4.98
C LEU A 466 -15.28 24.77 5.07
N ALA A 467 -14.66 24.72 6.24
CA ALA A 467 -13.25 25.03 6.40
C ALA A 467 -12.38 23.89 5.91
N CYS A 468 -11.20 24.19 5.34
CA CYS A 468 -10.29 23.18 4.81
C CYS A 468 -8.92 23.31 5.44
N ILE A 469 -8.34 22.20 5.91
CA ILE A 469 -6.99 22.15 6.50
C ILE A 469 -6.10 21.22 5.67
N GLY A 470 -5.05 21.78 5.07
CA GLY A 470 -3.98 21.00 4.44
C GLY A 470 -2.92 20.59 5.46
N VAL A 471 -2.58 19.32 5.48
CA VAL A 471 -1.59 18.71 6.38
C VAL A 471 -0.46 18.08 5.59
N GLU A 472 0.70 17.90 6.23
CA GLU A 472 1.86 17.23 5.66
C GLU A 472 2.00 15.82 6.22
N ASN A 473 2.02 14.80 5.37
CA ASN A 473 2.37 13.46 5.78
C ASN A 473 3.88 13.34 6.06
N VAL A 474 4.26 12.36 6.86
CA VAL A 474 5.67 12.02 7.11
C VAL A 474 6.37 11.75 5.78
N SER A 475 7.64 12.08 5.69
CA SER A 475 8.47 11.97 4.48
C SER A 475 8.14 12.93 3.35
N HIS A 476 7.09 13.75 3.46
CA HIS A 476 6.70 14.68 2.43
C HIS A 476 7.09 16.12 2.78
N GLY A 477 7.19 16.96 1.77
CA GLY A 477 7.54 18.37 1.95
C GLY A 477 7.71 19.09 0.63
N ILE A 478 8.17 20.34 0.75
CA ILE A 478 8.41 21.24 -0.37
C ILE A 478 9.91 21.46 -0.49
N ASP A 479 10.50 21.17 -1.64
CA ASP A 479 11.90 21.54 -1.92
C ASP A 479 11.99 23.06 -2.05
N ALA A 480 12.28 23.73 -0.93
CA ALA A 480 12.39 25.18 -0.88
C ALA A 480 13.54 25.75 -1.74
N GLU A 481 14.51 24.92 -2.08
CA GLU A 481 15.65 25.31 -2.89
C GLU A 481 15.40 25.14 -4.40
N SER A 482 14.24 24.57 -4.79
CA SER A 482 13.88 24.49 -6.21
C SER A 482 13.66 25.85 -6.83
N THR A 483 14.03 25.99 -8.11
CA THR A 483 13.91 27.25 -8.87
C THR A 483 12.47 27.74 -8.92
N GLU A 484 11.53 26.81 -9.01
CA GLU A 484 10.10 27.07 -9.05
C GLU A 484 9.60 27.67 -7.73
N ILE A 485 9.97 27.08 -6.61
CA ILE A 485 9.57 27.56 -5.26
C ILE A 485 10.21 28.90 -4.94
N GLN A 486 11.47 29.12 -5.32
CA GLN A 486 12.13 30.42 -5.14
C GLN A 486 11.48 31.49 -6.00
N ALA A 487 11.09 31.18 -7.25
CA ALA A 487 10.36 32.11 -8.12
C ALA A 487 8.99 32.45 -7.53
N LEU A 488 8.24 31.46 -7.02
CA LEU A 488 6.99 31.68 -6.30
C LEU A 488 7.20 32.55 -5.05
N GLY A 489 8.25 32.31 -4.28
CA GLY A 489 8.62 33.13 -3.12
C GLY A 489 8.80 34.60 -3.51
N GLY A 490 9.42 34.88 -4.65
CA GLY A 490 9.52 36.22 -5.21
C GLY A 490 8.17 36.89 -5.50
N LEU A 491 7.21 36.14 -6.05
CA LEU A 491 5.84 36.61 -6.31
C LEU A 491 5.09 36.90 -5.01
N PHE A 492 5.16 36.00 -4.04
CA PHE A 492 4.53 36.20 -2.73
C PHE A 492 5.12 37.43 -2.01
N LYS A 493 6.44 37.62 -2.08
CA LYS A 493 7.13 38.79 -1.52
C LYS A 493 6.67 40.08 -2.18
N ALA A 494 6.55 40.11 -3.50
CA ALA A 494 6.07 41.29 -4.23
C ALA A 494 4.61 41.68 -3.87
N ARG A 495 3.85 40.74 -3.29
CA ARG A 495 2.47 40.94 -2.83
C ARG A 495 2.37 41.14 -1.32
N GLY A 496 3.49 41.24 -0.58
CA GLY A 496 3.52 41.38 0.86
C GLY A 496 3.12 40.11 1.63
N LEU A 497 3.20 38.94 1.00
CA LEU A 497 2.84 37.63 1.53
C LEU A 497 4.07 36.76 1.84
N GLU A 498 5.27 37.36 1.95
CA GLU A 498 6.53 36.62 2.14
C GLU A 498 6.50 35.73 3.39
N ASN A 499 6.00 36.24 4.54
CA ASN A 499 5.98 35.45 5.77
C ASN A 499 5.00 34.29 5.73
N PHE A 500 3.86 34.49 5.07
CA PHE A 500 2.88 33.43 4.84
C PHE A 500 3.51 32.30 4.00
N PHE A 501 4.14 32.64 2.89
CA PHE A 501 4.82 31.69 2.03
C PHE A 501 5.98 30.99 2.75
N THR A 502 6.79 31.72 3.48
CA THR A 502 7.90 31.18 4.25
C THR A 502 7.43 30.20 5.32
N ALA A 503 6.34 30.49 6.02
CA ALA A 503 5.77 29.57 7.01
C ALA A 503 5.29 28.25 6.37
N LEU A 504 4.76 28.32 5.15
CA LEU A 504 4.34 27.14 4.42
C LEU A 504 5.51 26.29 3.88
N THR A 505 6.61 26.91 3.46
CA THR A 505 7.66 26.23 2.69
C THR A 505 8.89 25.83 3.50
N LYS A 506 9.19 26.52 4.64
CA LYS A 506 10.40 26.22 5.41
C LYS A 506 10.33 25.00 6.32
N ASN A 507 9.13 24.56 6.66
CA ASN A 507 8.92 23.52 7.64
C ASN A 507 8.17 22.35 6.98
N ASP A 508 8.90 21.36 6.61
CA ASP A 508 8.42 20.14 5.97
C ASP A 508 8.90 18.91 6.74
N ARG A 509 8.49 17.75 6.28
CA ARG A 509 8.79 16.46 6.91
C ARG A 509 9.65 15.54 6.03
N ALA A 510 10.15 16.08 4.92
CA ALA A 510 11.08 15.40 4.04
C ALA A 510 12.52 15.50 4.57
N PHE A 511 13.33 14.50 4.26
CA PHE A 511 14.76 14.47 4.54
C PHE A 511 15.58 14.46 3.25
N ASP A 512 16.85 14.83 3.36
CA ASP A 512 17.86 14.54 2.38
C ASP A 512 18.26 13.07 2.52
N GLN A 513 17.62 12.22 1.72
CA GLN A 513 17.81 10.76 1.80
C GLN A 513 19.06 10.29 1.06
N ASN A 514 19.52 11.05 0.09
CA ASN A 514 20.63 10.69 -0.77
C ASN A 514 21.94 11.42 -0.44
N GLY A 515 21.93 12.37 0.51
CA GLY A 515 23.11 13.11 0.95
C GLY A 515 23.60 14.16 -0.06
N ASP A 516 22.74 14.64 -0.98
CA ASP A 516 23.09 15.65 -1.98
C ASP A 516 22.89 17.09 -1.51
N GLY A 517 22.40 17.28 -0.28
CA GLY A 517 22.14 18.58 0.35
C GLY A 517 20.74 19.12 0.07
N ARG A 518 19.86 18.37 -0.60
CA ARG A 518 18.47 18.74 -0.89
C ARG A 518 17.51 17.76 -0.22
N LYS A 519 16.33 18.22 0.12
CA LYS A 519 15.30 17.35 0.69
C LYS A 519 14.56 16.59 -0.42
N ASP A 520 14.36 15.31 -0.18
CA ASP A 520 13.76 14.38 -1.13
C ASP A 520 12.32 14.03 -0.70
N SER A 521 11.35 14.84 -1.14
CA SER A 521 9.95 14.62 -0.78
C SER A 521 9.46 13.25 -1.24
N ALA A 522 8.88 12.49 -0.31
CA ALA A 522 8.29 11.16 -0.49
C ALA A 522 9.26 10.03 -0.85
N ALA A 523 10.55 10.29 -0.91
CA ALA A 523 11.56 9.36 -1.38
C ALA A 523 11.65 8.04 -0.60
N ASP A 524 11.34 8.06 0.67
CA ASP A 524 11.37 6.92 1.56
C ASP A 524 9.97 6.39 1.94
N PHE A 525 8.92 6.87 1.28
CA PHE A 525 7.57 6.36 1.55
C PHE A 525 7.39 4.93 1.03
N TRP A 526 7.69 4.69 -0.23
CA TRP A 526 7.66 3.36 -0.83
C TRP A 526 9.06 2.75 -0.84
N THR A 527 9.21 1.59 -0.24
CA THR A 527 10.48 0.83 -0.25
C THR A 527 10.19 -0.67 -0.17
N SER A 528 11.13 -1.51 -0.61
CA SER A 528 11.05 -2.95 -0.37
C SER A 528 11.33 -3.32 1.10
N TYR A 529 11.79 -2.38 1.92
CA TYR A 529 11.79 -2.50 3.38
C TYR A 529 10.43 -2.07 3.93
N ILE A 530 9.46 -2.96 3.80
CA ILE A 530 8.03 -2.69 4.03
C ILE A 530 7.75 -2.18 5.46
N SER A 531 8.53 -2.59 6.44
CA SER A 531 8.41 -2.07 7.82
C SER A 531 8.61 -0.56 7.89
N HIS A 532 9.49 0.02 7.07
CA HIS A 532 9.66 1.47 7.01
C HIS A 532 8.41 2.17 6.45
N THR A 533 7.87 1.69 5.32
CA THR A 533 6.61 2.19 4.76
C THR A 533 5.48 2.13 5.79
N ARG A 534 5.37 1.01 6.51
CA ARG A 534 4.44 0.84 7.64
C ARG A 534 4.55 1.98 8.65
N GLU A 535 5.78 2.30 9.07
CA GLU A 535 6.00 3.29 10.12
C GLU A 535 5.79 4.73 9.66
N VAL A 536 6.03 5.02 8.40
CA VAL A 536 5.69 6.33 7.79
C VAL A 536 4.18 6.57 7.84
N VAL A 537 3.39 5.56 7.45
CA VAL A 537 1.91 5.61 7.53
C VAL A 537 1.44 5.76 8.97
N ARG A 538 1.98 4.94 9.88
CA ARG A 538 1.60 4.95 11.30
C ARG A 538 1.89 6.31 11.95
N GLN A 539 3.06 6.87 11.72
CA GLN A 539 3.40 8.17 12.28
C GLN A 539 2.53 9.29 11.70
N SER A 540 2.23 9.26 10.41
CA SER A 540 1.29 10.22 9.81
C SER A 540 -0.09 10.16 10.48
N ALA A 541 -0.59 8.95 10.79
CA ALA A 541 -1.87 8.79 11.50
C ALA A 541 -1.83 9.37 12.93
N VAL A 542 -0.72 9.24 13.65
CA VAL A 542 -0.54 9.86 14.98
C VAL A 542 -0.64 11.38 14.89
N ASP A 543 -0.07 11.97 13.84
CA ASP A 543 -0.12 13.43 13.63
C ASP A 543 -1.55 13.91 13.34
N TYR A 544 -2.32 13.15 12.56
CA TYR A 544 -3.74 13.42 12.35
C TYR A 544 -4.56 13.30 13.65
N MET A 545 -4.30 12.30 14.49
CA MET A 545 -4.95 12.17 15.81
C MET A 545 -4.67 13.39 16.70
N GLN A 546 -3.42 13.86 16.73
CA GLN A 546 -3.06 15.05 17.51
C GLN A 546 -3.74 16.30 16.96
N LEU A 547 -3.82 16.46 15.64
CA LEU A 547 -4.54 17.60 15.04
C LEU A 547 -6.04 17.54 15.37
N VAL A 548 -6.69 16.38 15.26
CA VAL A 548 -8.10 16.20 15.64
C VAL A 548 -8.33 16.56 17.11
N ARG A 549 -7.45 16.11 17.98
CA ARG A 549 -7.51 16.46 19.41
C ARG A 549 -7.41 17.96 19.65
N ILE A 550 -6.54 18.66 18.91
CA ILE A 550 -6.41 20.12 18.97
C ILE A 550 -7.70 20.79 18.50
N LEU A 551 -8.23 20.37 17.35
CA LEU A 551 -9.46 20.93 16.80
C LEU A 551 -10.67 20.76 17.74
N LYS A 552 -10.69 19.71 18.55
CA LYS A 552 -11.72 19.51 19.59
C LYS A 552 -11.62 20.48 20.77
N THR A 553 -10.46 21.13 21.00
CA THR A 553 -10.33 22.17 22.03
C THR A 553 -10.91 23.52 21.61
N PHE A 554 -11.33 23.67 20.34
CA PHE A 554 -12.00 24.88 19.86
C PHE A 554 -13.49 24.82 20.21
N ASP A 555 -13.77 24.71 21.50
CA ASP A 555 -15.06 24.35 22.09
C ASP A 555 -15.90 25.54 22.58
N GLY A 556 -15.41 26.79 22.36
CA GLY A 556 -16.04 28.02 22.83
C GLY A 556 -15.83 28.32 24.32
N ALA A 557 -15.06 27.45 25.01
CA ALA A 557 -14.73 27.66 26.44
C ALA A 557 -13.22 27.73 26.67
N THR A 558 -12.46 26.88 25.99
CA THR A 558 -10.99 26.83 26.06
C THR A 558 -10.39 28.10 25.47
N ARG A 559 -9.39 28.65 26.14
CA ARG A 559 -8.64 29.81 25.65
C ARG A 559 -7.20 29.43 25.39
N TRP A 560 -6.65 29.93 24.28
CA TRP A 560 -5.23 29.79 24.01
C TRP A 560 -4.41 30.94 24.64
N GLU A 561 -3.08 30.86 24.58
CA GLU A 561 -2.17 31.82 25.21
C GLU A 561 -2.05 33.14 24.42
N TRP A 562 -2.78 33.33 23.34
CA TRP A 562 -2.65 34.47 22.44
C TRP A 562 -3.81 35.47 22.62
N ASP A 563 -3.46 36.72 22.47
CA ASP A 563 -4.35 37.85 22.31
C ASP A 563 -4.25 38.30 20.86
N VAL A 564 -5.17 37.82 20.04
CA VAL A 564 -5.17 37.95 18.58
C VAL A 564 -5.54 39.36 18.18
N ASN A 565 -6.58 39.92 18.80
CA ASN A 565 -7.10 41.23 18.49
C ASN A 565 -6.38 42.37 19.29
N ARG A 566 -5.51 42.04 20.25
CA ARG A 566 -4.74 42.96 21.13
C ARG A 566 -5.59 43.81 22.05
N ASP A 567 -6.66 43.26 22.57
CA ASP A 567 -7.53 43.91 23.56
C ASP A 567 -7.05 43.70 25.00
N GLY A 568 -5.99 42.91 25.20
CA GLY A 568 -5.40 42.61 26.51
C GLY A 568 -5.95 41.34 27.16
N ALA A 569 -6.86 40.62 26.49
CA ALA A 569 -7.39 39.34 26.95
C ALA A 569 -6.92 38.19 26.04
N LYS A 570 -6.88 36.98 26.60
CA LYS A 570 -6.61 35.76 25.79
C LYS A 570 -7.88 35.43 25.02
N ASP A 571 -7.73 35.18 23.71
CA ASP A 571 -8.84 34.80 22.85
C ASP A 571 -9.28 33.35 23.04
N LEU A 572 -10.47 33.02 22.57
CA LEU A 572 -10.95 31.64 22.50
C LEU A 572 -10.07 30.81 21.60
N ALA A 573 -9.85 29.56 21.98
CA ALA A 573 -9.19 28.61 21.09
C ALA A 573 -10.05 28.40 19.84
N GLY A 574 -9.44 28.62 18.67
CA GLY A 574 -10.15 28.56 17.39
C GLY A 574 -10.74 29.89 16.91
N ASP A 575 -10.60 30.93 17.63
CA ASP A 575 -10.89 32.31 17.22
C ASP A 575 -9.64 32.91 16.57
N PHE A 576 -9.50 32.74 15.25
CA PHE A 576 -8.32 33.17 14.52
C PHE A 576 -8.34 34.65 14.16
N ASP A 577 -9.50 35.26 14.02
CA ASP A 577 -9.64 36.69 13.68
C ASP A 577 -9.83 37.60 14.89
N GLY A 578 -10.06 37.03 16.07
CA GLY A 578 -10.19 37.76 17.32
C GLY A 578 -11.53 38.51 17.48
N ASP A 579 -12.59 38.01 16.85
CA ASP A 579 -13.94 38.56 16.90
C ASP A 579 -14.74 38.09 18.13
N GLY A 580 -14.16 37.20 18.92
CA GLY A 580 -14.78 36.61 20.12
C GLY A 580 -15.61 35.36 19.83
N GLN A 581 -15.59 34.84 18.60
CA GLN A 581 -16.25 33.60 18.21
C GLN A 581 -15.26 32.57 17.69
N VAL A 582 -15.59 31.31 17.89
CA VAL A 582 -14.79 30.20 17.30
C VAL A 582 -15.09 30.11 15.81
N ASP A 583 -14.06 30.14 14.99
CA ASP A 583 -14.17 30.10 13.54
C ASP A 583 -14.39 28.69 12.99
N VAL A 584 -13.73 27.67 13.58
CA VAL A 584 -13.69 26.28 13.06
C VAL A 584 -13.58 25.27 14.18
N GLY A 585 -13.98 24.02 13.92
CA GLY A 585 -13.76 22.90 14.82
C GLY A 585 -14.71 22.84 16.02
N GLY A 586 -14.24 22.36 17.16
CA GLY A 586 -14.99 22.30 18.43
C GLY A 586 -16.23 21.42 18.34
N VAL A 587 -17.39 22.08 18.38
CA VAL A 587 -18.71 21.42 18.25
C VAL A 587 -19.08 21.12 16.79
N GLY A 588 -18.41 21.75 15.83
CA GLY A 588 -18.55 21.43 14.41
C GLY A 588 -18.00 20.05 14.08
N SER A 589 -18.45 19.47 12.95
CA SER A 589 -17.96 18.17 12.51
C SER A 589 -16.50 18.26 12.05
N ILE A 590 -15.75 17.18 12.29
CA ILE A 590 -14.39 17.00 11.78
C ILE A 590 -14.45 15.89 10.74
N ASN A 591 -14.01 16.20 9.54
CA ASN A 591 -14.13 15.34 8.37
C ASN A 591 -12.76 15.22 7.71
N ILE A 592 -12.58 14.16 6.92
CA ILE A 592 -11.35 13.93 6.18
C ILE A 592 -11.63 13.51 4.74
N THR A 593 -10.86 14.05 3.81
CA THR A 593 -10.80 13.57 2.43
C THR A 593 -9.41 13.76 1.87
N GLY A 594 -9.12 13.13 0.77
CA GLY A 594 -7.88 13.33 0.04
C GLY A 594 -7.77 12.35 -1.12
N GLY A 595 -6.92 12.70 -2.08
CA GLY A 595 -6.63 11.87 -3.23
C GLY A 595 -5.41 10.98 -3.03
N SER A 596 -5.39 9.78 -3.63
CA SER A 596 -4.18 8.93 -3.65
C SER A 596 -3.71 8.56 -2.24
N LEU A 597 -2.50 8.97 -1.84
CA LEU A 597 -2.02 8.82 -0.46
C LEU A 597 -2.98 9.47 0.55
N GLY A 598 -3.53 10.65 0.25
CA GLY A 598 -4.56 11.27 1.08
C GLY A 598 -5.82 10.42 1.19
N GLY A 599 -6.15 9.65 0.16
CA GLY A 599 -7.22 8.65 0.19
C GLY A 599 -6.87 7.46 1.08
N ILE A 600 -5.62 6.98 1.06
CA ILE A 600 -5.12 5.95 1.98
C ILE A 600 -5.25 6.42 3.43
N MET A 601 -4.79 7.64 3.73
CA MET A 601 -4.89 8.22 5.07
C MET A 601 -6.34 8.46 5.50
N SER A 602 -7.21 8.89 4.58
CA SER A 602 -8.64 9.06 4.86
C SER A 602 -9.32 7.73 5.22
N ALA A 603 -8.98 6.66 4.50
CA ALA A 603 -9.46 5.32 4.79
C ALA A 603 -8.97 4.81 6.14
N LEU A 604 -7.70 5.04 6.47
CA LEU A 604 -7.12 4.66 7.76
C LEU A 604 -7.82 5.38 8.92
N MET A 605 -7.94 6.70 8.81
CA MET A 605 -8.55 7.53 9.85
C MET A 605 -10.04 7.23 10.06
N ALA A 606 -10.77 6.82 9.01
CA ALA A 606 -12.17 6.40 9.10
C ALA A 606 -12.40 5.24 10.10
N GLY A 607 -11.46 4.30 10.15
CA GLY A 607 -11.54 3.16 11.06
C GLY A 607 -10.78 3.32 12.37
N LEU A 608 -10.04 4.42 12.53
CA LEU A 608 -9.08 4.59 13.61
C LEU A 608 -9.44 5.72 14.59
N GLU A 609 -10.02 6.83 14.10
CA GLU A 609 -10.27 8.03 14.90
C GLU A 609 -11.77 8.22 15.20
N PRO A 610 -12.21 7.99 16.45
CA PRO A 610 -13.64 8.06 16.80
C PRO A 610 -14.23 9.46 16.77
N GLN A 611 -13.41 10.51 16.64
CA GLN A 611 -13.86 11.90 16.51
C GLN A 611 -14.10 12.31 15.05
N MET A 612 -13.84 11.39 14.09
CA MET A 612 -14.07 11.62 12.67
C MET A 612 -15.54 11.39 12.33
N ASP A 613 -16.23 12.38 11.77
CA ASP A 613 -17.65 12.29 11.44
C ASP A 613 -17.88 11.73 10.02
N VAL A 614 -17.12 12.25 9.04
CA VAL A 614 -17.18 11.80 7.64
C VAL A 614 -15.77 11.57 7.10
N ALA A 615 -15.59 10.50 6.34
CA ALA A 615 -14.36 10.23 5.61
C ALA A 615 -14.67 9.89 4.14
N ILE A 616 -13.91 10.50 3.23
CA ILE A 616 -14.06 10.25 1.79
C ILE A 616 -12.69 9.98 1.17
N PRO A 617 -12.23 8.72 1.16
CA PRO A 617 -11.06 8.34 0.41
C PRO A 617 -11.33 8.42 -1.10
N VAL A 618 -10.52 9.21 -1.82
CA VAL A 618 -10.60 9.35 -3.27
C VAL A 618 -9.37 8.72 -3.91
N ALA A 619 -9.55 7.81 -4.86
CA ALA A 619 -8.47 7.08 -5.52
C ALA A 619 -7.41 6.56 -4.53
N GLY A 620 -7.88 6.16 -3.34
CA GLY A 620 -7.07 5.53 -2.30
C GLY A 620 -7.09 4.01 -2.41
N GLY A 621 -6.31 3.33 -1.58
CA GLY A 621 -6.25 1.88 -1.59
C GLY A 621 -5.94 1.27 -0.22
N ALA A 622 -6.21 -0.03 -0.11
CA ALA A 622 -5.85 -0.90 1.00
C ALA A 622 -5.26 -2.20 0.45
N GLY A 623 -4.50 -2.92 1.26
CA GLY A 623 -3.60 -3.95 0.74
C GLY A 623 -2.39 -3.27 0.09
N LEU A 624 -1.67 -2.43 0.86
CA LEU A 624 -0.63 -1.53 0.36
C LEU A 624 0.49 -2.22 -0.46
N PRO A 625 0.93 -3.45 -0.18
CA PRO A 625 1.92 -4.12 -1.01
C PRO A 625 1.49 -4.30 -2.47
N ASP A 626 0.19 -4.49 -2.71
CA ASP A 626 -0.34 -4.58 -4.07
C ASP A 626 -0.14 -3.26 -4.85
N ILE A 627 -0.24 -2.11 -4.17
CA ILE A 627 0.06 -0.80 -4.77
C ILE A 627 1.55 -0.69 -5.09
N GLY A 628 2.41 -1.08 -4.13
CA GLY A 628 3.86 -0.98 -4.25
C GLY A 628 4.43 -1.69 -5.49
N VAL A 629 3.87 -2.84 -5.87
CA VAL A 629 4.37 -3.65 -7.00
C VAL A 629 3.64 -3.39 -8.32
N ARG A 630 2.45 -2.78 -8.29
CA ARG A 630 1.60 -2.61 -9.49
C ARG A 630 1.43 -1.17 -9.96
N SER A 631 1.74 -0.19 -9.10
CA SER A 631 1.55 1.21 -9.46
C SER A 631 2.40 1.60 -10.68
N ILE A 632 1.80 2.35 -11.61
CA ILE A 632 2.54 2.99 -12.71
C ILE A 632 3.08 4.37 -12.33
N GLN A 633 2.77 4.86 -11.14
CA GLN A 633 3.28 6.15 -10.68
C GLN A 633 4.79 6.06 -10.46
N GLY A 634 5.52 6.97 -11.10
CA GLY A 634 6.97 7.04 -10.97
C GLY A 634 7.42 7.15 -9.52
N GLY A 635 8.45 6.39 -9.17
CA GLY A 635 9.00 6.31 -7.82
C GLY A 635 8.35 5.26 -6.91
N VAL A 636 7.16 4.75 -7.23
CA VAL A 636 6.49 3.72 -6.40
C VAL A 636 7.01 2.33 -6.73
N ARG A 637 6.72 1.85 -7.93
CA ARG A 637 7.14 0.51 -8.36
C ARG A 637 8.65 0.36 -8.41
N GLU A 638 9.35 1.37 -8.87
CA GLU A 638 10.81 1.40 -8.91
C GLU A 638 11.44 1.19 -7.53
N ALA A 639 10.92 1.86 -6.52
CA ALA A 639 11.45 1.76 -5.16
C ALA A 639 11.26 0.35 -4.55
N VAL A 640 10.23 -0.37 -4.98
CA VAL A 640 9.95 -1.73 -4.51
C VAL A 640 10.60 -2.76 -5.43
N ASN A 641 10.27 -2.77 -6.72
CA ASN A 641 10.68 -3.86 -7.62
C ASN A 641 12.18 -3.84 -7.93
N LEU A 642 12.79 -2.67 -8.13
CA LEU A 642 14.23 -2.62 -8.39
C LEU A 642 15.08 -3.08 -7.20
N ARG A 643 14.58 -2.96 -5.96
CA ARG A 643 15.26 -3.56 -4.81
C ARG A 643 14.95 -5.04 -4.65
N MET A 644 13.76 -5.49 -5.05
CA MET A 644 13.46 -6.92 -5.07
C MET A 644 14.34 -7.65 -6.09
N LEU A 645 14.43 -7.11 -7.31
CA LEU A 645 15.13 -7.72 -8.43
C LEU A 645 16.62 -7.38 -8.48
N GLY A 646 17.04 -6.22 -7.91
CA GLY A 646 18.37 -5.66 -8.06
C GLY A 646 19.24 -5.73 -6.80
N PRO A 647 20.38 -4.96 -6.77
CA PRO A 647 20.78 -4.01 -7.82
C PRO A 647 21.12 -4.70 -9.15
N LEU A 648 20.48 -4.19 -10.21
CA LEU A 648 20.65 -4.74 -11.56
C LEU A 648 21.92 -4.22 -12.23
N LEU A 649 22.65 -5.11 -12.87
CA LEU A 649 23.74 -4.80 -13.82
C LEU A 649 23.27 -5.20 -15.21
N VAL A 650 23.16 -4.23 -16.11
CA VAL A 650 22.61 -4.45 -17.45
C VAL A 650 23.61 -4.06 -18.52
N THR A 651 23.75 -4.88 -19.57
CA THR A 651 24.47 -4.49 -20.78
C THR A 651 23.47 -3.91 -21.77
N ILE A 652 23.76 -2.74 -22.30
CA ILE A 652 22.92 -2.06 -23.28
C ILE A 652 23.77 -1.50 -24.43
N PRO A 653 23.17 -1.26 -25.62
CA PRO A 653 23.88 -0.54 -26.69
C PRO A 653 24.38 0.80 -26.24
N SER A 654 25.62 1.14 -26.61
CA SER A 654 26.15 2.49 -26.37
C SER A 654 25.34 3.52 -27.16
N ARG A 655 25.14 4.70 -26.56
CA ARG A 655 24.45 5.82 -27.21
C ARG A 655 25.26 6.39 -28.37
N ASP A 656 26.61 6.32 -28.27
CA ASP A 656 27.53 6.90 -29.23
C ASP A 656 27.79 5.93 -30.41
N ASP A 657 27.68 4.63 -30.19
CA ASP A 657 27.97 3.62 -31.18
C ASP A 657 27.14 2.34 -30.88
N ALA A 658 26.04 2.16 -31.60
CA ALA A 658 25.14 1.02 -31.40
C ALA A 658 25.78 -0.36 -31.60
N THR A 659 26.99 -0.43 -32.21
CA THR A 659 27.76 -1.69 -32.33
C THR A 659 28.52 -2.06 -31.06
N LYS A 660 28.67 -1.11 -30.14
CA LYS A 660 29.34 -1.31 -28.84
C LYS A 660 28.33 -1.51 -27.72
N ARG A 661 28.77 -2.15 -26.65
CA ARG A 661 27.97 -2.37 -25.44
C ARG A 661 28.61 -1.69 -24.25
N GLU A 662 27.77 -1.24 -23.36
CA GLU A 662 28.16 -0.63 -22.09
C GLU A 662 27.48 -1.36 -20.94
N LEU A 663 28.19 -1.50 -19.83
CA LEU A 663 27.62 -2.04 -18.59
C LEU A 663 27.14 -0.88 -17.71
N TRP A 664 25.90 -0.96 -17.31
CA TRP A 664 25.23 0.01 -16.47
C TRP A 664 24.71 -0.66 -15.21
N THR A 665 24.69 0.06 -14.08
CA THR A 665 23.90 -0.33 -12.93
C THR A 665 22.59 0.43 -12.93
N VAL A 666 21.49 -0.26 -12.58
CA VAL A 666 20.16 0.29 -12.45
C VAL A 666 19.72 0.17 -11.01
N LEU A 667 19.36 1.29 -10.41
CA LEU A 667 19.04 1.40 -8.99
C LEU A 667 17.77 2.21 -8.80
N PRO A 668 17.00 1.96 -7.74
CA PRO A 668 15.93 2.86 -7.35
C PRO A 668 16.53 4.20 -6.95
N ASP A 669 15.98 5.28 -7.49
CA ASP A 669 16.36 6.64 -7.17
C ASP A 669 15.09 7.39 -6.74
N LEU A 670 15.28 8.45 -5.94
CA LEU A 670 14.21 9.26 -5.38
C LEU A 670 13.37 10.00 -6.43
N ASN A 671 13.98 10.27 -7.58
CA ASN A 671 13.34 10.95 -8.71
C ASN A 671 13.02 9.98 -9.86
N GLY A 672 12.98 8.67 -9.57
CA GLY A 672 12.75 7.61 -10.55
C GLY A 672 13.91 6.61 -10.59
N GLN A 673 14.15 6.05 -11.76
CA GLN A 673 15.16 5.03 -11.96
C GLN A 673 16.56 5.66 -12.13
N GLY A 674 17.44 5.44 -11.14
CA GLY A 674 18.84 5.81 -11.23
C GLY A 674 19.62 4.86 -12.12
N ARG A 675 20.36 5.38 -13.08
CA ARG A 675 21.27 4.60 -13.93
C ARG A 675 22.67 5.20 -13.87
N ARG A 676 23.69 4.35 -13.73
CA ARG A 676 25.11 4.78 -13.79
C ARG A 676 25.87 3.87 -14.72
N ARG A 677 26.55 4.49 -15.68
CA ARG A 677 27.50 3.79 -16.56
C ARG A 677 28.73 3.41 -15.74
N ILE A 678 29.10 2.14 -15.75
CA ILE A 678 30.18 1.62 -14.94
C ILE A 678 31.38 1.09 -15.75
N ALA A 679 31.14 0.56 -16.95
CA ALA A 679 32.21 0.10 -17.84
C ALA A 679 31.79 0.12 -19.32
N ALA A 680 32.73 0.11 -20.23
CA ALA A 680 32.60 -0.23 -21.62
C ALA A 680 32.95 -1.71 -21.80
N VAL A 681 32.14 -2.47 -22.57
CA VAL A 681 32.41 -3.89 -22.80
C VAL A 681 33.34 -4.03 -24.02
N PRO A 682 34.62 -4.43 -23.81
CA PRO A 682 35.60 -4.42 -24.88
C PRO A 682 35.63 -5.66 -25.75
N VAL A 683 34.74 -6.65 -25.46
CA VAL A 683 34.73 -7.97 -26.15
C VAL A 683 33.42 -8.16 -26.92
N PRO A 684 33.44 -8.91 -28.01
CA PRO A 684 32.21 -9.31 -28.69
C PRO A 684 31.30 -10.11 -27.75
N LEU A 685 30.01 -9.71 -27.70
CA LEU A 685 28.96 -10.42 -26.96
C LEU A 685 28.15 -11.26 -27.95
N VAL A 686 27.94 -12.50 -27.59
CA VAL A 686 27.21 -13.49 -28.39
C VAL A 686 26.06 -14.02 -27.55
N GLU A 687 24.90 -14.19 -28.17
CA GLU A 687 23.77 -14.83 -27.53
C GLU A 687 24.16 -16.20 -26.96
N GLY A 688 23.78 -16.48 -25.72
CA GLY A 688 24.18 -17.69 -25.01
C GLY A 688 25.55 -17.62 -24.31
N ASP A 689 26.28 -16.52 -24.40
CA ASP A 689 27.41 -16.29 -23.47
C ASP A 689 26.90 -16.26 -22.03
N THR A 690 27.71 -16.77 -21.10
CA THR A 690 27.33 -16.77 -19.69
C THR A 690 27.95 -15.56 -18.98
N VAL A 691 27.08 -14.80 -18.32
CA VAL A 691 27.48 -13.74 -17.38
C VAL A 691 27.51 -14.32 -15.97
N VAL A 692 28.58 -14.10 -15.24
CA VAL A 692 28.72 -14.48 -13.83
C VAL A 692 28.93 -13.23 -13.00
N LEU A 693 28.02 -13.00 -12.03
CA LEU A 693 28.13 -11.93 -11.06
C LEU A 693 28.49 -12.54 -9.70
N HIS A 694 29.63 -12.13 -9.16
CA HIS A 694 30.09 -12.52 -7.84
C HIS A 694 29.84 -11.39 -6.84
N ASN A 695 29.29 -11.72 -5.68
CA ASN A 695 29.36 -10.91 -4.49
C ASN A 695 30.57 -11.39 -3.66
N LEU A 696 31.65 -10.62 -3.65
CA LEU A 696 32.91 -10.98 -3.00
C LEU A 696 32.81 -10.92 -1.46
N THR A 697 31.82 -10.21 -0.94
CA THR A 697 31.55 -10.08 0.50
C THR A 697 30.88 -11.34 1.03
N THR A 698 29.79 -11.78 0.37
CA THR A 698 29.05 -13.00 0.74
C THR A 698 29.70 -14.27 0.22
N LYS A 699 30.61 -14.15 -0.77
CA LYS A 699 31.26 -15.26 -1.49
C LYS A 699 30.31 -16.12 -2.33
N GLU A 700 29.17 -15.55 -2.70
CA GLU A 700 28.18 -16.15 -3.58
C GLU A 700 28.40 -15.68 -5.02
N HIS A 701 27.94 -16.45 -5.97
CA HIS A 701 27.86 -16.04 -7.36
C HIS A 701 26.53 -16.49 -7.98
N ARG A 702 26.12 -15.80 -9.03
CA ARG A 702 24.99 -16.20 -9.88
C ARG A 702 25.36 -16.06 -11.34
N CYS A 703 24.80 -16.93 -12.13
CA CYS A 703 24.99 -16.97 -13.58
C CYS A 703 23.73 -16.52 -14.29
N PHE A 704 23.95 -15.83 -15.42
CA PHE A 704 22.91 -15.30 -16.28
C PHE A 704 23.30 -15.58 -17.73
N ARG A 705 22.32 -15.56 -18.65
CA ARG A 705 22.60 -15.71 -20.07
C ARG A 705 22.65 -14.37 -20.78
N MET A 706 23.49 -14.28 -21.76
CA MET A 706 23.48 -13.20 -22.73
C MET A 706 22.36 -13.43 -23.71
N GLY A 707 21.42 -12.51 -23.80
CA GLY A 707 20.37 -12.52 -24.79
C GLY A 707 20.83 -12.02 -26.15
N ALA A 708 19.87 -11.95 -27.08
CA ALA A 708 20.10 -11.40 -28.43
C ALA A 708 20.67 -9.97 -28.33
N ASP A 709 21.43 -9.58 -29.35
CA ASP A 709 22.06 -8.26 -29.42
C ASP A 709 23.02 -7.91 -28.26
N GLY A 710 23.48 -8.90 -27.48
CA GLY A 710 24.40 -8.71 -26.37
C GLY A 710 23.78 -8.01 -25.17
N LEU A 711 22.51 -8.19 -24.96
CA LEU A 711 21.80 -7.77 -23.75
C LEU A 711 22.06 -8.75 -22.61
N SER A 712 22.20 -8.24 -21.38
CA SER A 712 22.20 -9.09 -20.17
C SER A 712 21.61 -8.34 -19.00
N ARG A 713 21.07 -9.10 -18.07
CA ARG A 713 20.59 -8.62 -16.79
C ARG A 713 21.15 -9.49 -15.69
N ALA A 714 21.91 -8.92 -14.78
CA ALA A 714 22.53 -9.68 -13.70
C ALA A 714 22.22 -9.02 -12.35
N ALA A 715 21.84 -9.83 -11.39
CA ALA A 715 21.55 -9.38 -10.03
C ALA A 715 21.90 -10.45 -9.00
N ILE A 716 22.36 -10.04 -7.84
CA ILE A 716 22.63 -10.91 -6.70
C ILE A 716 22.28 -10.19 -5.41
N SER A 717 21.85 -10.94 -4.39
CA SER A 717 21.62 -10.38 -3.04
C SER A 717 22.81 -9.58 -2.55
N SER A 718 22.60 -8.33 -2.16
CA SER A 718 23.71 -7.44 -1.78
C SER A 718 23.28 -6.39 -0.78
N ASP A 719 24.17 -6.11 0.17
CA ASP A 719 24.15 -4.86 0.91
C ASP A 719 24.91 -3.79 0.10
N GLN A 720 24.57 -2.52 0.28
CA GLN A 720 25.28 -1.42 -0.36
C GLN A 720 26.78 -1.46 -0.01
N TYR A 721 27.62 -1.33 -1.03
CA TYR A 721 29.09 -1.41 -0.99
C TYR A 721 29.67 -2.82 -0.84
N ASP A 722 28.88 -3.88 -0.98
CA ASP A 722 29.45 -5.22 -1.19
C ASP A 722 30.34 -5.24 -2.44
N GLY A 723 31.49 -5.88 -2.34
CA GLY A 723 32.41 -6.00 -3.44
C GLY A 723 31.87 -6.87 -4.56
N TYR A 724 32.00 -6.43 -5.79
CA TYR A 724 31.54 -7.16 -6.97
C TYR A 724 32.70 -7.55 -7.88
N ARG A 725 32.50 -8.67 -8.58
CA ARG A 725 33.26 -9.07 -9.74
C ARG A 725 32.29 -9.57 -10.82
N TYR A 726 32.39 -9.01 -12.00
CA TYR A 726 31.54 -9.33 -13.13
C TYR A 726 32.40 -10.00 -14.21
N GLU A 727 31.96 -11.18 -14.67
CA GLU A 727 32.69 -11.98 -15.63
C GLU A 727 31.80 -12.37 -16.81
N ILE A 728 32.38 -12.49 -18.02
CA ILE A 728 31.68 -13.02 -19.19
C ILE A 728 32.46 -14.21 -19.71
N TYR A 729 31.80 -15.36 -19.78
CA TYR A 729 32.34 -16.59 -20.33
C TYR A 729 31.80 -16.85 -21.73
N PRO A 730 32.60 -17.45 -22.63
CA PRO A 730 32.13 -17.83 -23.95
C PRO A 730 31.18 -19.01 -23.83
N GLY A 731 30.00 -18.91 -24.46
CA GLY A 731 28.99 -19.96 -24.52
C GLY A 731 28.28 -20.24 -23.18
N VAL A 732 27.46 -21.27 -23.19
CA VAL A 732 26.63 -21.68 -22.04
C VAL A 732 27.43 -22.56 -21.09
N LEU A 733 27.58 -22.11 -19.83
CA LEU A 733 28.17 -22.97 -18.78
C LEU A 733 27.16 -24.04 -18.31
N PRO A 734 27.64 -25.16 -17.73
CA PRO A 734 26.78 -26.21 -17.22
C PRO A 734 25.75 -25.69 -16.23
N PRO A 735 24.45 -26.03 -16.34
CA PRO A 735 23.43 -25.53 -15.44
C PRO A 735 23.62 -26.11 -14.04
N LYS A 736 23.33 -25.27 -13.02
CA LYS A 736 23.30 -25.64 -11.61
C LYS A 736 22.08 -25.04 -10.93
N PRO A 737 21.25 -25.85 -10.28
CA PRO A 737 20.07 -25.35 -9.59
C PRO A 737 20.42 -24.20 -8.62
N ARG A 738 19.61 -23.17 -8.60
CA ARG A 738 19.71 -21.95 -7.76
C ARG A 738 20.85 -20.99 -8.09
N GLU A 739 21.98 -21.45 -8.56
CA GLU A 739 23.13 -20.60 -8.93
C GLU A 739 23.12 -20.25 -10.43
N GLY A 740 22.28 -20.92 -11.22
CA GLY A 740 22.20 -20.77 -12.67
C GLY A 740 23.25 -21.63 -13.41
N CYS A 741 24.52 -21.67 -12.98
CA CYS A 741 25.53 -22.52 -13.60
C CYS A 741 26.64 -22.96 -12.63
N GLU A 742 27.40 -23.98 -13.06
CA GLU A 742 28.69 -24.38 -12.48
C GLU A 742 29.82 -23.77 -13.31
N ILE A 743 30.81 -23.21 -12.66
CA ILE A 743 32.01 -22.69 -13.33
C ILE A 743 33.06 -23.80 -13.32
N PRO A 744 33.33 -24.48 -14.44
CA PRO A 744 34.39 -25.49 -14.51
C PRO A 744 35.77 -24.89 -14.22
N ALA A 745 36.64 -25.64 -13.57
CA ALA A 745 37.97 -25.17 -13.21
C ALA A 745 38.85 -24.75 -14.42
N GLU A 746 38.57 -25.34 -15.58
CA GLU A 746 39.20 -25.02 -16.85
C GLU A 746 38.57 -23.87 -17.62
N ALA A 747 37.40 -23.37 -17.19
CA ALA A 747 36.72 -22.30 -17.88
C ALA A 747 37.48 -20.97 -17.65
N SER A 748 37.63 -20.21 -18.71
CA SER A 748 38.30 -18.89 -18.64
C SER A 748 37.33 -17.83 -19.17
N PRO A 749 37.10 -16.75 -18.41
CA PRO A 749 36.26 -15.66 -18.85
C PRO A 749 36.95 -14.90 -20.00
N LYS A 750 36.18 -14.43 -20.96
CA LYS A 750 36.67 -13.54 -22.01
C LYS A 750 36.78 -12.09 -21.58
N TRP A 751 36.13 -11.71 -20.48
CA TRP A 751 36.19 -10.41 -19.85
C TRP A 751 35.92 -10.49 -18.35
N VAL A 752 36.65 -9.67 -17.60
CA VAL A 752 36.49 -9.55 -16.14
C VAL A 752 36.48 -8.07 -15.78
N LEU A 753 35.50 -7.66 -14.98
CA LEU A 753 35.42 -6.34 -14.42
C LEU A 753 35.44 -6.39 -12.88
N GLU A 754 36.41 -5.71 -12.26
CA GLU A 754 36.55 -5.60 -10.80
C GLU A 754 36.62 -4.13 -10.34
N ARG A 755 36.65 -3.19 -11.28
CA ARG A 755 36.80 -1.77 -11.02
C ARG A 755 35.93 -0.93 -11.93
N PHE A 756 35.40 0.19 -11.41
CA PHE A 756 34.71 1.16 -12.24
C PHE A 756 35.64 1.74 -13.30
N GLU A 757 35.15 1.92 -14.51
CA GLU A 757 35.91 2.53 -15.61
C GLU A 757 35.64 4.02 -15.80
N PHE A 758 34.58 4.55 -15.17
CA PHE A 758 34.17 5.95 -15.32
C PHE A 758 34.04 6.65 -13.97
N ASP A 759 34.24 7.96 -13.98
CA ASP A 759 33.94 8.83 -12.85
C ASP A 759 32.42 9.10 -12.79
N PHE A 760 31.85 9.01 -11.60
CA PHE A 760 30.48 9.42 -11.35
C PHE A 760 30.24 9.75 -9.86
N THR A 761 29.12 10.37 -9.55
CA THR A 761 28.68 10.60 -8.17
C THR A 761 27.39 9.82 -7.91
N TRP A 762 27.30 9.17 -6.77
CA TRP A 762 26.11 8.45 -6.31
C TRP A 762 25.87 8.74 -4.83
N GLN A 763 24.67 9.24 -4.48
CA GLN A 763 24.28 9.59 -3.11
C GLN A 763 25.35 10.45 -2.40
N GLY A 764 25.74 11.55 -3.03
CA GLY A 764 26.75 12.48 -2.52
C GLY A 764 28.21 11.95 -2.52
N ARG A 765 28.42 10.65 -2.76
CA ARG A 765 29.73 10.02 -2.78
C ARG A 765 30.33 10.00 -4.19
N PRO A 766 31.52 10.56 -4.40
CA PRO A 766 32.22 10.44 -5.66
C PRO A 766 32.88 9.06 -5.81
N PHE A 767 32.75 8.46 -6.98
CA PHE A 767 33.50 7.27 -7.43
C PHE A 767 34.36 7.64 -8.60
N LYS A 768 35.59 7.12 -8.61
CA LYS A 768 36.60 7.39 -9.63
C LYS A 768 36.85 6.15 -10.47
N ALA A 769 37.21 6.37 -11.73
CA ALA A 769 37.78 5.31 -12.56
C ALA A 769 38.95 4.64 -11.83
N GLY A 770 38.93 3.32 -11.72
CA GLY A 770 39.89 2.55 -10.94
C GLY A 770 39.48 2.19 -9.51
N ASP A 771 38.43 2.78 -8.96
CA ASP A 771 37.85 2.34 -7.69
C ASP A 771 37.26 0.91 -7.81
N ALA A 772 37.30 0.17 -6.71
CA ALA A 772 36.75 -1.18 -6.69
C ALA A 772 35.25 -1.20 -7.10
N LEU A 773 34.87 -2.18 -7.91
CA LEU A 773 33.49 -2.40 -8.28
C LEU A 773 32.71 -2.86 -7.05
N VAL A 774 31.66 -2.13 -6.72
CA VAL A 774 30.81 -2.43 -5.56
C VAL A 774 29.33 -2.27 -5.92
N ALA A 775 28.48 -2.93 -5.15
CA ALA A 775 27.02 -2.71 -5.18
C ALA A 775 26.72 -1.27 -4.78
N LEU A 776 26.05 -0.49 -5.64
CA LEU A 776 25.73 0.90 -5.34
C LEU A 776 24.41 1.04 -4.53
N GLY A 777 23.69 -0.06 -4.31
CA GLY A 777 22.47 -0.11 -3.51
C GLY A 777 22.26 -1.48 -2.88
N ASP A 778 21.34 -1.53 -1.91
CA ASP A 778 20.85 -2.78 -1.33
C ASP A 778 19.84 -3.45 -2.27
N GLY A 779 19.75 -4.77 -2.23
CA GLY A 779 18.72 -5.50 -2.95
C GLY A 779 18.73 -7.00 -2.69
N PHE A 780 17.61 -7.66 -2.98
CA PHE A 780 17.45 -9.08 -2.76
C PHE A 780 17.93 -9.93 -3.94
N GLY A 781 18.05 -9.36 -5.13
CA GLY A 781 18.44 -10.06 -6.35
C GLY A 781 17.51 -11.21 -6.70
N PHE A 782 16.19 -11.08 -6.48
CA PHE A 782 15.23 -12.12 -6.85
C PHE A 782 15.13 -12.29 -8.36
N ARG A 783 14.86 -13.51 -8.82
CA ARG A 783 14.50 -13.80 -10.20
C ARG A 783 13.01 -13.52 -10.42
N ARG A 784 12.64 -13.21 -11.65
CA ARG A 784 11.22 -13.09 -12.02
C ARG A 784 10.50 -14.43 -11.85
N ASN A 785 9.20 -14.40 -11.76
CA ASN A 785 8.32 -15.57 -11.58
C ASN A 785 8.72 -16.53 -10.45
N SER A 786 9.73 -16.19 -9.66
CA SER A 786 10.33 -17.10 -8.69
C SER A 786 9.48 -17.26 -7.41
N PRO A 787 9.65 -18.40 -6.70
CA PRO A 787 9.06 -18.57 -5.38
C PRO A 787 9.43 -17.48 -4.37
N GLU A 788 10.58 -16.83 -4.54
CA GLU A 788 11.04 -15.72 -3.72
C GLU A 788 10.11 -14.51 -3.84
N ILE A 789 9.68 -14.16 -5.05
CA ILE A 789 8.70 -13.08 -5.29
C ILE A 789 7.39 -13.40 -4.58
N ARG A 790 6.86 -14.61 -4.74
CA ARG A 790 5.64 -15.04 -4.06
C ARG A 790 5.77 -14.94 -2.52
N ARG A 791 6.88 -15.42 -1.98
CA ARG A 791 7.16 -15.35 -0.53
C ARG A 791 7.28 -13.91 -0.07
N PHE A 792 7.96 -13.06 -0.84
CA PHE A 792 8.06 -11.63 -0.54
C PHE A 792 6.67 -10.99 -0.46
N MET A 793 5.80 -11.21 -1.44
CA MET A 793 4.45 -10.64 -1.46
C MET A 793 3.63 -11.03 -0.22
N GLY A 794 3.66 -12.31 0.17
CA GLY A 794 2.98 -12.77 1.39
C GLY A 794 3.55 -12.16 2.67
N LEU A 795 4.88 -12.06 2.78
CA LEU A 795 5.55 -11.46 3.93
C LEU A 795 5.44 -9.93 3.95
N ALA A 796 5.38 -9.29 2.80
CA ALA A 796 5.18 -7.84 2.69
C ALA A 796 3.83 -7.42 3.29
N GLN A 797 2.75 -8.17 3.01
CA GLN A 797 1.46 -7.91 3.64
C GLN A 797 1.54 -8.12 5.16
N LEU A 798 2.14 -9.21 5.63
CA LEU A 798 2.36 -9.45 7.07
C LEU A 798 3.12 -8.29 7.74
N ALA A 799 4.18 -7.79 7.11
CA ALA A 799 5.00 -6.73 7.66
C ALA A 799 4.26 -5.40 7.79
N ILE A 800 3.36 -5.07 6.84
CA ILE A 800 2.67 -3.78 6.79
C ILE A 800 1.36 -3.75 7.57
N GLU A 801 0.80 -4.88 7.98
CA GLU A 801 -0.53 -5.02 8.56
C GLU A 801 -0.92 -3.90 9.53
N ARG A 802 -0.03 -3.51 10.45
CA ARG A 802 -0.28 -2.48 11.45
C ARG A 802 -0.36 -1.05 10.89
N GLY A 803 0.01 -0.85 9.62
CA GLY A 803 -0.09 0.44 8.91
C GLY A 803 -1.10 0.42 7.76
N ASP A 804 -1.66 -0.76 7.43
CA ASP A 804 -2.57 -0.91 6.30
C ASP A 804 -4.02 -0.55 6.69
N PRO A 805 -4.66 0.38 5.96
CA PRO A 805 -6.06 0.76 6.22
C PRO A 805 -7.02 -0.43 6.26
N VAL A 806 -6.76 -1.49 5.49
CA VAL A 806 -7.64 -2.66 5.39
C VAL A 806 -8.08 -3.18 6.75
N ASN A 807 -7.19 -3.15 7.73
CA ASN A 807 -7.39 -3.72 9.06
C ASN A 807 -8.27 -2.86 9.99
N TYR A 808 -8.44 -1.60 9.67
CA TYR A 808 -9.20 -0.64 10.49
C TYR A 808 -10.58 -0.34 9.90
N LEU A 809 -10.73 -0.53 8.60
CA LEU A 809 -11.97 -0.24 7.87
C LEU A 809 -13.22 -0.99 8.36
N PRO A 810 -13.14 -2.22 8.92
CA PRO A 810 -14.30 -2.83 9.57
C PRO A 810 -14.92 -1.96 10.67
N ASN A 811 -14.13 -1.10 11.33
CA ASN A 811 -14.60 -0.20 12.37
C ASN A 811 -15.49 0.93 11.84
N ALA A 812 -15.38 1.28 10.57
CA ALA A 812 -16.22 2.34 9.99
C ALA A 812 -17.70 1.97 9.93
N GLU A 813 -18.03 0.68 9.67
CA GLU A 813 -19.44 0.23 9.53
C GLU A 813 -19.76 -1.06 10.30
N ARG A 814 -18.84 -2.03 10.35
CA ARG A 814 -19.10 -3.37 10.89
C ARG A 814 -18.86 -3.48 12.40
N HIS A 815 -17.83 -2.80 12.92
CA HIS A 815 -17.48 -2.75 14.33
C HIS A 815 -17.72 -1.34 14.88
N ARG A 816 -17.57 -1.18 16.20
CA ARG A 816 -17.79 0.12 16.85
C ARG A 816 -16.55 0.54 17.61
N ILE A 817 -16.30 1.84 17.60
CA ILE A 817 -15.30 2.47 18.43
C ILE A 817 -15.97 3.47 19.36
N LEU A 818 -15.37 3.70 20.52
CA LEU A 818 -15.90 4.63 21.51
C LEU A 818 -15.35 6.03 21.30
N ARG A 819 -16.25 7.01 21.30
CA ARG A 819 -15.87 8.44 21.30
C ARG A 819 -15.36 8.84 22.68
N TYR A 820 -14.25 9.52 22.72
CA TYR A 820 -13.69 10.04 23.96
C TYR A 820 -14.60 11.07 24.63
N GLY A 821 -14.64 11.06 25.96
CA GLY A 821 -15.42 11.98 26.78
C GLY A 821 -16.87 11.61 26.93
N THR A 822 -17.54 11.08 25.92
CA THR A 822 -18.96 10.67 25.99
C THR A 822 -19.14 9.17 26.20
N GLY A 823 -18.16 8.35 25.78
CA GLY A 823 -18.29 6.90 25.75
C GLY A 823 -19.32 6.40 24.73
N GLU A 824 -19.79 7.28 23.85
CA GLU A 824 -20.73 6.95 22.79
C GLU A 824 -20.08 6.04 21.77
N GLU A 825 -20.77 4.98 21.36
CA GLU A 825 -20.35 4.16 20.23
C GLU A 825 -20.61 4.90 18.93
N VAL A 826 -19.53 5.10 18.17
CA VAL A 826 -19.59 5.83 16.91
C VAL A 826 -19.05 5.01 15.75
N SER A 827 -19.48 5.38 14.56
CA SER A 827 -18.93 4.90 13.30
C SER A 827 -18.80 6.10 12.36
N THR A 828 -17.73 6.16 11.61
CA THR A 828 -17.49 7.20 10.62
C THR A 828 -18.37 6.93 9.39
N ARG A 829 -19.04 7.96 8.87
CA ARG A 829 -19.72 7.87 7.58
C ARG A 829 -18.67 7.84 6.48
N LEU A 830 -18.61 6.71 5.78
CA LEU A 830 -17.56 6.44 4.80
C LEU A 830 -18.15 6.40 3.39
N LEU A 831 -17.63 7.25 2.50
CA LEU A 831 -17.95 7.23 1.07
C LEU A 831 -16.65 7.04 0.29
N VAL A 832 -16.46 5.88 -0.29
CA VAL A 832 -15.27 5.54 -1.09
C VAL A 832 -15.48 5.97 -2.53
N VAL A 833 -14.49 6.65 -3.12
CA VAL A 833 -14.52 7.07 -4.53
C VAL A 833 -13.29 6.50 -5.23
N ASN A 834 -13.46 5.51 -6.10
CA ASN A 834 -12.38 4.91 -6.87
C ASN A 834 -12.64 5.01 -8.37
N THR A 835 -11.75 5.67 -9.08
CA THR A 835 -11.89 5.90 -10.51
C THR A 835 -11.58 4.62 -11.30
N ILE A 836 -12.49 4.22 -12.17
CA ILE A 836 -12.26 3.10 -13.09
C ILE A 836 -11.09 3.43 -14.01
N GLY A 837 -10.20 2.46 -14.19
CA GLY A 837 -9.01 2.62 -15.02
C GLY A 837 -7.82 3.28 -14.32
N ASP A 838 -7.93 3.55 -13.01
CA ASP A 838 -6.80 4.02 -12.22
C ASP A 838 -5.73 2.94 -12.12
N MET A 839 -4.50 3.31 -12.47
CA MET A 839 -3.33 2.43 -12.40
C MET A 839 -2.24 2.99 -11.46
N ASN A 840 -2.38 4.21 -10.96
CA ASN A 840 -1.47 4.77 -9.95
C ASN A 840 -1.77 4.16 -8.58
N VAL A 841 -3.06 4.13 -8.20
CA VAL A 841 -3.57 3.26 -7.14
C VAL A 841 -4.54 2.28 -7.80
N PRO A 842 -4.13 1.04 -8.05
CA PRO A 842 -4.96 0.07 -8.76
C PRO A 842 -6.36 -0.06 -8.17
N VAL A 843 -7.39 -0.10 -9.02
CA VAL A 843 -8.80 -0.14 -8.59
C VAL A 843 -9.09 -1.32 -7.65
N ALA A 844 -8.37 -2.43 -7.82
CA ALA A 844 -8.44 -3.58 -6.91
C ALA A 844 -8.09 -3.20 -5.45
N ALA A 845 -7.10 -2.33 -5.24
CA ALA A 845 -6.74 -1.83 -3.91
C ALA A 845 -7.84 -0.92 -3.34
N GLY A 846 -8.49 -0.10 -4.19
CA GLY A 846 -9.66 0.68 -3.81
C GLY A 846 -10.88 -0.18 -3.47
N ALA A 847 -11.12 -1.25 -4.26
CA ALA A 847 -12.16 -2.23 -3.94
C ALA A 847 -11.89 -2.95 -2.61
N SER A 848 -10.62 -3.13 -2.23
CA SER A 848 -10.26 -3.70 -0.92
C SER A 848 -10.70 -2.80 0.24
N ILE A 849 -10.67 -1.46 0.09
CA ILE A 849 -11.28 -0.54 1.08
C ILE A 849 -12.78 -0.88 1.23
N ALA A 850 -13.49 -0.96 0.12
CA ALA A 850 -14.94 -1.15 0.12
C ALA A 850 -15.35 -2.55 0.61
N ARG A 851 -14.57 -3.59 0.29
CA ARG A 851 -14.78 -4.96 0.83
C ARG A 851 -14.56 -5.00 2.33
N ALA A 852 -13.47 -4.42 2.83
CA ALA A 852 -13.15 -4.38 4.25
C ALA A 852 -14.24 -3.64 5.05
N ALA A 853 -14.76 -2.53 4.52
CA ALA A 853 -15.86 -1.79 5.12
C ALA A 853 -17.23 -2.48 4.99
N GLY A 854 -17.34 -3.53 4.16
CA GLY A 854 -18.62 -4.26 3.95
C GLY A 854 -19.57 -3.60 2.97
N PHE A 855 -19.06 -2.81 2.02
CA PHE A 855 -19.86 -2.12 1.01
C PHE A 855 -20.05 -2.92 -0.29
N ILE A 856 -19.24 -3.95 -0.51
CA ILE A 856 -19.34 -4.84 -1.65
C ILE A 856 -19.85 -6.20 -1.17
N GLY A 857 -21.00 -6.62 -1.69
CA GLY A 857 -21.60 -7.93 -1.37
C GLY A 857 -20.77 -9.06 -1.99
N LEU A 858 -20.33 -10.00 -1.14
CA LEU A 858 -19.47 -11.13 -1.52
C LEU A 858 -20.25 -12.45 -1.66
N THR A 859 -21.36 -12.61 -0.98
CA THR A 859 -22.07 -13.90 -0.86
C THR A 859 -23.51 -13.86 -1.35
N GLU A 860 -24.15 -12.69 -1.29
CA GLU A 860 -25.56 -12.54 -1.70
C GLU A 860 -25.64 -11.96 -3.11
N LYS A 861 -26.59 -12.51 -3.90
CA LYS A 861 -26.85 -12.01 -5.26
C LYS A 861 -27.57 -10.68 -5.18
N ASP A 862 -27.01 -9.67 -5.82
CA ASP A 862 -27.69 -8.39 -6.01
C ASP A 862 -28.87 -8.60 -7.00
N PRO A 863 -30.10 -8.24 -6.62
CA PRO A 863 -31.28 -8.46 -7.48
C PRO A 863 -31.21 -7.70 -8.81
N ARG A 864 -30.42 -6.64 -8.92
CA ARG A 864 -30.23 -5.88 -10.18
C ARG A 864 -29.46 -6.68 -11.23
N TYR A 865 -28.53 -7.55 -10.80
CA TYR A 865 -27.59 -8.23 -11.69
C TYR A 865 -27.75 -9.76 -11.70
N GLY A 866 -28.44 -10.34 -10.71
CA GLY A 866 -28.49 -11.79 -10.52
C GLY A 866 -27.17 -12.45 -10.09
N LYS A 867 -26.14 -11.63 -9.78
CA LYS A 867 -24.82 -12.02 -9.33
C LYS A 867 -24.45 -11.25 -8.07
N THR A 868 -23.39 -11.67 -7.35
CA THR A 868 -22.87 -10.85 -6.25
C THR A 868 -22.30 -9.55 -6.80
N GLN A 869 -22.31 -8.48 -6.01
CA GLN A 869 -21.75 -7.18 -6.39
C GLN A 869 -20.25 -7.31 -6.75
N ASN A 870 -19.50 -8.10 -5.98
CA ASN A 870 -18.10 -8.36 -6.26
C ASN A 870 -17.89 -9.01 -7.64
N ARG A 871 -18.76 -9.99 -8.00
CA ARG A 871 -18.68 -10.65 -9.31
C ARG A 871 -19.00 -9.68 -10.46
N VAL A 872 -19.94 -8.76 -10.26
CA VAL A 872 -20.23 -7.72 -11.26
C VAL A 872 -19.02 -6.85 -11.52
N LEU A 873 -18.31 -6.42 -10.47
CA LEU A 873 -17.10 -5.59 -10.63
C LEU A 873 -15.99 -6.31 -11.41
N ILE A 874 -15.89 -7.63 -11.26
CA ILE A 874 -14.92 -8.44 -12.02
C ILE A 874 -15.38 -8.57 -13.47
N ASP A 875 -16.61 -9.01 -13.71
CA ASP A 875 -17.15 -9.29 -15.06
C ASP A 875 -17.20 -8.05 -15.95
N THR A 876 -17.44 -6.88 -15.36
CA THR A 876 -17.44 -5.59 -16.08
C THR A 876 -16.06 -4.98 -16.24
N GLY A 877 -15.00 -5.62 -15.75
CA GLY A 877 -13.64 -5.15 -15.87
C GLY A 877 -13.26 -4.01 -14.93
N VAL A 878 -14.13 -3.61 -13.98
CA VAL A 878 -13.86 -2.51 -13.03
C VAL A 878 -12.60 -2.81 -12.22
N ILE A 879 -12.45 -4.02 -11.71
CA ILE A 879 -11.30 -4.43 -10.87
C ILE A 879 -9.98 -4.43 -11.65
N LYS A 880 -10.02 -4.82 -12.93
CA LYS A 880 -8.84 -4.86 -13.81
C LYS A 880 -8.47 -3.49 -14.37
N ALA A 881 -9.24 -2.43 -14.05
CA ALA A 881 -9.08 -1.14 -14.69
C ALA A 881 -9.34 -1.21 -16.19
N VAL A 882 -10.56 -1.27 -16.62
CA VAL A 882 -11.05 -1.33 -18.04
C VAL A 882 -9.94 -1.05 -19.07
N GLU A 883 -9.30 -2.09 -19.58
CA GLU A 883 -8.06 -1.97 -20.36
C GLU A 883 -8.28 -1.71 -21.83
N ARG A 884 -9.49 -1.95 -22.30
CA ARG A 884 -9.81 -1.75 -23.71
C ARG A 884 -10.21 -0.30 -23.93
N ASP A 885 -9.68 0.31 -24.99
CA ASP A 885 -10.21 1.52 -25.58
C ASP A 885 -11.63 1.27 -26.04
N LEU A 886 -12.55 1.20 -25.09
CA LEU A 886 -13.95 1.21 -25.42
C LEU A 886 -14.28 2.64 -25.88
N PRO A 887 -15.00 2.81 -27.00
CA PRO A 887 -15.33 4.12 -27.51
C PRO A 887 -16.44 4.76 -26.68
N TYR A 888 -16.14 5.06 -25.42
CA TYR A 888 -17.07 5.80 -24.55
C TYR A 888 -17.22 7.24 -25.01
N ARG A 889 -17.69 7.36 -26.23
CA ARG A 889 -17.99 8.63 -26.85
C ARG A 889 -19.42 8.62 -27.32
N ASN A 890 -20.12 9.74 -27.12
CA ASN A 890 -21.46 9.88 -27.69
C ASN A 890 -21.41 9.98 -29.23
N SER A 891 -22.56 10.05 -29.85
CA SER A 891 -22.70 10.21 -31.32
C SER A 891 -21.97 11.44 -31.89
N LYS A 892 -21.63 12.44 -31.07
CA LYS A 892 -20.85 13.62 -31.42
C LYS A 892 -19.35 13.43 -31.22
N GLY A 893 -18.90 12.27 -30.81
CA GLY A 893 -17.49 12.00 -30.53
C GLY A 893 -16.99 12.57 -29.19
N GLU A 894 -17.85 13.09 -28.32
CA GLU A 894 -17.50 13.64 -27.03
C GLU A 894 -17.32 12.53 -26.02
N PRO A 895 -16.29 12.59 -25.15
CA PRO A 895 -16.15 11.61 -24.07
C PRO A 895 -17.32 11.75 -23.09
N VAL A 896 -17.87 10.63 -22.66
CA VAL A 896 -18.95 10.55 -21.67
C VAL A 896 -18.51 9.69 -20.50
N LEU A 897 -19.10 9.93 -19.33
CA LEU A 897 -18.92 9.05 -18.19
C LEU A 897 -19.58 7.69 -18.48
N LEU A 898 -18.84 6.64 -18.28
CA LEU A 898 -19.37 5.30 -18.33
C LEU A 898 -20.17 5.00 -17.05
N ASP A 899 -21.39 4.54 -17.26
CA ASP A 899 -22.18 3.93 -16.21
C ASP A 899 -22.16 2.41 -16.37
N VAL A 900 -21.35 1.74 -15.54
CA VAL A 900 -21.22 0.28 -15.62
C VAL A 900 -22.49 -0.47 -15.18
N ASP A 901 -23.43 0.19 -14.51
CA ASP A 901 -24.74 -0.38 -14.22
C ASP A 901 -25.56 -0.65 -15.50
N HIS A 902 -25.23 0.03 -16.58
CA HIS A 902 -25.85 -0.14 -17.89
C HIS A 902 -24.97 -0.90 -18.89
N TRP A 903 -23.94 -1.54 -18.44
CA TRP A 903 -23.05 -2.34 -19.28
C TRP A 903 -23.79 -3.54 -19.87
N SER A 904 -23.83 -3.64 -21.19
CA SER A 904 -24.43 -4.77 -21.88
C SER A 904 -23.44 -5.92 -22.03
N ALA A 905 -23.84 -7.12 -21.62
CA ALA A 905 -23.05 -8.33 -21.81
C ALA A 905 -22.84 -8.70 -23.31
N VAL A 906 -23.72 -8.24 -24.21
CA VAL A 906 -23.65 -8.54 -25.65
C VAL A 906 -22.77 -7.53 -26.39
N ASN A 907 -22.94 -6.25 -26.12
CA ASN A 907 -22.26 -5.17 -26.83
C ASN A 907 -21.22 -4.44 -25.96
N GLY A 908 -21.07 -4.83 -24.72
CA GLY A 908 -20.25 -4.15 -23.74
C GLY A 908 -20.83 -2.85 -23.21
N VAL A 909 -21.85 -2.30 -23.86
CA VAL A 909 -22.44 -0.99 -23.55
C VAL A 909 -23.94 -1.02 -23.77
N ASP A 910 -24.64 -0.32 -22.92
CA ASP A 910 -26.06 -0.06 -23.03
C ASP A 910 -26.39 0.99 -24.11
N ASP A 911 -27.68 1.07 -24.48
CA ASP A 911 -28.26 2.04 -25.41
C ASP A 911 -27.99 3.52 -25.02
N GLY A 912 -27.61 3.77 -23.80
CA GLY A 912 -27.29 5.09 -23.28
C GLY A 912 -26.02 5.71 -23.82
N PHE A 913 -25.19 4.97 -24.51
CA PHE A 913 -23.90 5.49 -24.99
C PHE A 913 -24.01 6.57 -26.02
N ASP A 914 -25.03 6.48 -26.88
CA ASP A 914 -25.30 7.50 -27.90
C ASP A 914 -26.05 8.71 -27.36
N VAL A 915 -26.49 8.66 -26.12
CA VAL A 915 -27.16 9.78 -25.47
C VAL A 915 -26.14 10.52 -24.61
N PRO A 916 -25.82 11.81 -24.91
CA PRO A 916 -24.93 12.60 -24.09
C PRO A 916 -25.48 12.67 -22.66
N ARG A 917 -24.88 11.94 -21.74
CA ARG A 917 -25.29 11.94 -20.35
C ARG A 917 -24.14 11.55 -19.44
N LEU A 918 -24.21 12.06 -18.23
CA LEU A 918 -23.51 11.50 -17.09
C LEU A 918 -24.47 10.49 -16.46
N ASN A 919 -24.39 9.26 -16.88
CA ASN A 919 -25.06 8.22 -16.11
C ASN A 919 -24.45 8.16 -14.72
N PRO A 920 -25.24 7.84 -13.68
CA PRO A 920 -24.66 7.58 -12.38
C PRO A 920 -23.55 6.59 -12.54
N PRO A 921 -22.32 6.89 -12.08
CA PRO A 921 -21.25 5.90 -12.04
C PRO A 921 -21.72 4.69 -11.21
N LEU A 922 -21.11 3.52 -11.42
CA LEU A 922 -21.46 2.35 -10.61
C LEU A 922 -21.38 2.73 -9.13
N ARG A 923 -22.48 2.59 -8.46
CA ARG A 923 -22.63 3.00 -7.06
C ARG A 923 -23.22 1.88 -6.22
N LEU A 924 -22.53 1.55 -5.15
CA LEU A 924 -22.95 0.63 -4.11
C LEU A 924 -23.10 1.43 -2.82
N VAL A 925 -24.09 2.35 -2.84
CA VAL A 925 -24.35 3.28 -1.74
C VAL A 925 -25.72 2.96 -1.15
N LYS A 926 -25.75 2.86 0.17
CA LYS A 926 -26.97 2.56 0.92
C LYS A 926 -27.13 3.54 2.09
N ARG A 927 -28.33 3.68 2.58
CA ARG A 927 -28.55 4.35 3.86
C ARG A 927 -28.13 3.41 4.98
N SER A 928 -27.19 3.83 5.80
CA SER A 928 -26.77 3.05 6.97
C SER A 928 -27.83 3.16 8.07
N GLU A 929 -28.34 2.02 8.51
CA GLU A 929 -29.23 1.94 9.68
C GLU A 929 -28.51 2.31 10.98
N ARG A 930 -27.20 2.21 10.97
CA ARG A 930 -26.33 2.31 12.13
C ARG A 930 -25.90 3.74 12.41
N VAL A 931 -25.47 4.48 11.39
CA VAL A 931 -24.93 5.86 11.51
C VAL A 931 -25.92 6.92 11.03
N GLY A 932 -27.06 6.54 10.49
CA GLY A 932 -28.11 7.47 10.09
C GLY A 932 -27.70 8.39 8.95
N GLY A 933 -27.25 7.86 7.84
CA GLY A 933 -26.83 8.59 6.65
C GLY A 933 -26.47 7.63 5.53
N PHE A 934 -25.88 8.12 4.46
CA PHE A 934 -25.42 7.28 3.36
C PHE A 934 -23.97 6.83 3.58
N THR A 935 -23.68 5.57 3.22
CA THR A 935 -22.33 5.00 3.18
C THR A 935 -22.19 4.11 1.95
N GLY A 936 -20.97 3.89 1.48
CA GLY A 936 -20.73 2.99 0.37
C GLY A 936 -19.56 3.36 -0.51
N VAL A 937 -19.62 2.88 -1.75
CA VAL A 937 -18.57 3.12 -2.76
C VAL A 937 -19.17 3.52 -4.09
N ILE A 938 -18.48 4.41 -4.79
CA ILE A 938 -18.74 4.75 -6.19
C ILE A 938 -17.50 4.53 -7.04
N PHE A 939 -17.71 4.06 -8.27
CA PHE A 939 -16.68 3.81 -9.26
C PHE A 939 -16.90 4.68 -10.50
N PRO A 940 -16.57 6.00 -10.46
CA PRO A 940 -16.71 6.86 -11.61
C PRO A 940 -15.66 6.53 -12.68
N MET A 941 -16.03 6.69 -13.93
CA MET A 941 -15.10 6.66 -15.05
C MET A 941 -14.84 8.05 -15.57
N VAL A 942 -13.60 8.51 -15.49
CA VAL A 942 -13.19 9.88 -15.87
C VAL A 942 -12.95 9.99 -17.36
N VAL A 943 -12.20 9.04 -17.88
CA VAL A 943 -11.86 8.92 -19.31
C VAL A 943 -11.81 7.44 -19.69
N PRO A 944 -12.02 7.09 -20.97
CA PRO A 944 -12.02 5.69 -21.40
C PRO A 944 -10.73 4.93 -21.09
N THR A 945 -9.60 5.63 -21.11
CA THR A 945 -8.28 5.06 -20.84
C THR A 945 -7.91 5.02 -19.35
N GLY A 946 -8.81 5.48 -18.48
CA GLY A 946 -8.58 5.59 -17.05
C GLY A 946 -7.79 6.83 -16.65
N LYS A 947 -7.98 7.24 -15.42
CA LYS A 947 -7.28 8.38 -14.82
C LYS A 947 -7.17 8.19 -13.32
N HIS A 948 -6.10 8.67 -12.74
CA HIS A 948 -5.94 8.72 -11.29
C HIS A 948 -6.76 9.86 -10.68
N GLY A 949 -7.83 9.54 -9.98
CA GLY A 949 -8.71 10.53 -9.37
C GLY A 949 -9.43 11.42 -10.38
N PHE A 950 -9.51 12.72 -10.10
CA PHE A 950 -10.18 13.72 -10.94
C PHE A 950 -9.45 15.06 -10.87
N ASP A 951 -9.64 15.86 -11.94
CA ASP A 951 -9.12 17.25 -11.99
C ASP A 951 -9.97 18.21 -11.14
N PRO A 952 -9.42 19.36 -10.78
CA PRO A 952 -10.23 20.46 -10.28
C PRO A 952 -11.35 20.85 -11.26
N PRO A 953 -12.47 21.42 -10.78
CA PRO A 953 -13.59 21.82 -11.61
C PRO A 953 -13.20 22.65 -12.82
N ASN A 954 -13.67 22.26 -14.01
CA ASN A 954 -13.43 22.96 -15.27
C ASN A 954 -14.75 23.29 -15.99
N PRO A 955 -15.23 24.54 -15.93
CA PRO A 955 -16.51 24.92 -16.50
C PRO A 955 -16.57 24.87 -18.04
N GLU A 956 -15.45 24.71 -18.74
CA GLU A 956 -15.47 24.54 -20.21
C GLU A 956 -15.86 23.11 -20.62
N ARG A 957 -15.80 22.15 -19.72
CA ARG A 957 -16.14 20.76 -20.03
C ARG A 957 -17.64 20.55 -19.90
N PRO A 958 -18.35 20.10 -20.95
CA PRO A 958 -19.78 19.78 -20.85
C PRO A 958 -20.09 18.71 -19.81
N TRP A 959 -19.11 17.82 -19.57
CA TRP A 959 -19.17 16.68 -18.66
C TRP A 959 -17.97 16.74 -17.75
N ASP A 960 -18.01 17.64 -16.76
CA ASP A 960 -16.89 17.83 -15.85
C ASP A 960 -17.04 17.00 -14.59
N LEU A 961 -16.32 15.89 -14.54
CA LEU A 961 -16.29 15.02 -13.37
C LEU A 961 -15.73 15.73 -12.14
N GLY A 962 -14.80 16.65 -12.30
CA GLY A 962 -14.26 17.46 -11.21
C GLY A 962 -15.35 18.28 -10.53
N SER A 963 -16.19 18.95 -11.31
CA SER A 963 -17.36 19.67 -10.77
C SER A 963 -18.37 18.74 -10.11
N PHE A 964 -18.66 17.60 -10.72
CA PHE A 964 -19.56 16.59 -10.14
C PHE A 964 -19.07 16.10 -8.80
N LEU A 965 -17.81 15.65 -8.73
CA LEU A 965 -17.26 15.09 -7.51
C LEU A 965 -17.10 16.16 -6.42
N MET A 966 -16.59 17.34 -6.73
CA MET A 966 -16.48 18.42 -5.72
C MET A 966 -17.85 18.80 -5.14
N ASN A 967 -18.89 18.82 -5.96
CA ASN A 967 -20.25 19.07 -5.49
C ASN A 967 -20.76 17.90 -4.62
N LEU A 968 -20.54 16.66 -5.03
CA LEU A 968 -20.92 15.49 -4.27
C LEU A 968 -20.21 15.45 -2.91
N LEU A 969 -18.87 15.55 -2.92
CA LEU A 969 -18.04 15.47 -1.72
C LEU A 969 -18.41 16.58 -0.73
N GLY A 970 -18.47 17.81 -1.23
CA GLY A 970 -18.74 18.96 -0.39
C GLY A 970 -20.14 18.94 0.23
N ARG A 971 -21.20 18.59 -0.54
CA ARG A 971 -22.57 18.46 0.00
C ARG A 971 -22.71 17.26 0.94
N TYR A 972 -22.09 16.16 0.61
CA TYR A 972 -22.08 14.99 1.49
C TYR A 972 -21.46 15.32 2.85
N ILE A 973 -20.31 16.01 2.87
CA ILE A 973 -19.70 16.48 4.11
C ILE A 973 -20.56 17.51 4.81
N ALA A 974 -21.05 18.54 4.11
CA ALA A 974 -21.84 19.61 4.69
C ALA A 974 -23.15 19.09 5.33
N SER A 975 -23.73 18.04 4.79
CA SER A 975 -24.90 17.36 5.36
C SER A 975 -24.55 16.34 6.45
N GLY A 976 -23.26 16.18 6.80
CA GLY A 976 -22.79 15.13 7.69
C GLY A 976 -23.10 13.71 7.17
N GLY A 977 -23.11 13.51 5.84
CA GLY A 977 -23.41 12.25 5.18
C GLY A 977 -24.91 11.91 5.09
N SER A 978 -25.82 12.83 5.48
CA SER A 978 -27.25 12.60 5.41
C SER A 978 -27.83 12.73 3.99
N GLU A 979 -27.11 13.39 3.08
CA GLU A 979 -27.47 13.55 1.67
C GLU A 979 -26.45 12.86 0.75
N PHE A 980 -26.95 12.29 -0.33
CA PHE A 980 -26.14 11.75 -1.42
C PHE A 980 -26.63 12.35 -2.75
N PRO A 981 -26.23 13.58 -3.08
CA PRO A 981 -26.87 14.41 -4.07
C PRO A 981 -26.33 14.19 -5.50
N VAL A 982 -26.45 12.99 -6.04
CA VAL A 982 -25.98 12.69 -7.43
C VAL A 982 -27.00 13.01 -8.51
N GLU A 983 -28.29 12.84 -8.23
CA GLU A 983 -29.35 12.93 -9.24
C GLU A 983 -29.48 14.28 -9.94
N PRO A 984 -29.50 15.41 -9.26
CA PRO A 984 -29.69 16.71 -9.94
C PRO A 984 -28.61 17.02 -10.97
N CYS A 985 -27.41 16.58 -10.69
CA CYS A 985 -26.26 16.79 -11.56
C CYS A 985 -26.31 15.87 -12.77
N VAL A 986 -26.62 14.60 -12.56
CA VAL A 986 -26.64 13.57 -13.59
C VAL A 986 -27.83 13.75 -14.55
N MET A 987 -29.03 13.94 -14.01
CA MET A 987 -30.27 14.02 -14.81
C MET A 987 -30.33 15.27 -15.68
N GLN A 988 -29.64 16.33 -15.31
CA GLN A 988 -29.67 17.61 -16.00
C GLN A 988 -28.46 17.87 -16.89
N ASN A 989 -27.53 16.92 -17.00
CA ASN A 989 -26.23 17.16 -17.62
C ASN A 989 -25.53 18.42 -17.08
N ALA A 990 -25.75 18.74 -15.82
CA ALA A 990 -25.34 19.98 -15.18
C ALA A 990 -24.11 19.82 -14.29
N CYS A 991 -23.41 18.70 -14.40
CA CYS A 991 -22.24 18.38 -13.56
C CYS A 991 -21.00 19.17 -13.86
N SER A 992 -20.97 19.91 -14.97
CA SER A 992 -19.90 20.87 -15.26
C SER A 992 -19.87 22.05 -14.29
N TRP A 993 -20.95 22.26 -13.55
CA TRP A 993 -21.09 23.40 -12.64
C TRP A 993 -21.26 22.94 -11.20
N ILE A 994 -20.49 23.55 -10.34
CA ILE A 994 -20.86 23.58 -8.94
C ILE A 994 -21.94 24.67 -8.80
N PRO A 995 -23.18 24.35 -8.40
CA PRO A 995 -24.20 25.35 -8.23
C PRO A 995 -23.77 26.47 -7.31
N PRO A 996 -24.17 27.70 -7.51
CA PRO A 996 -23.91 28.74 -6.54
C PRO A 996 -24.52 28.33 -5.19
N VAL A 997 -23.77 28.60 -4.10
CA VAL A 997 -24.36 28.53 -2.76
C VAL A 997 -25.46 29.56 -2.72
N PRO A 998 -26.67 29.22 -2.27
CA PRO A 998 -27.71 30.22 -2.08
C PRO A 998 -27.15 31.35 -1.21
N ASN A 999 -27.27 32.58 -1.69
CA ASN A 999 -27.02 33.76 -0.88
C ASN A 999 -28.20 33.93 0.05
N ASP A 1000 -28.05 33.50 1.29
CA ASP A 1000 -28.99 33.84 2.37
C ASP A 1000 -28.34 34.75 3.37
#